data_ac8a0ea7e4278938581bf3e6c489d589
#
_entry.id   ac8a0ea7e4278938581bf3e6c489d589
#
_cell.length_a   1.000
_cell.length_b   1.000
_cell.length_c   1.000
_cell.angle_alpha   90.00
_cell.angle_beta   90.00
_cell.angle_gamma   90.00
#
_symmetry.space_group_name_H-M   'P 1'
#
loop_
_entity.id
_entity.type
_entity.pdbx_description
1 polymer ?
#
loop_
_entity_poly.entity_id
_entity_poly.type
_entity_poly.pdbx_seq_one_letter_code
_entity_poly.pdbx_strand_id
1 'polypeptide(L)'
;MMIKFTKFFLIMFFGLFGTLNAQDNIIQISGKISDKDTKESLLGVSILVKGTVAGTITDTKGEFLLRTKLKFPFVLQFSSVGYKTTEIEVNSLSNKLNVELATQSILGQEIVVTASRVEESILKSPVAIDKLDIRAIKQSAGGSFYDALENVKGVQMITSSLTFKVPNTRGFNIPNNFRFMQLVDGVDMQAATLGVPLGNAIGPTELDIESVEITPGAASALYGMNAINGLSNLQTKSPFRYQGLSLYQRTGVNHVDGKDHDPSILTETALRYAKAFKNQSGIEVFAFKVNASYLQGIDWRSNTRLDQNTNDKKTANPAFSVLNGTNNLAFDGWNKYGDDALAGSNTVSLTGLTIDGKPNQTLTVARTGYWETDLVNPKIDNLKLDASLHYRLGSNTEISYSYRYGKMDGVFQRGNKIQLNNVVVQNHKLEIKGVDFSVRAYVSRENTGDSYNVKPLADNLDLYSGGSNSAWGTKFKTELQNQLNNGIDLATAGTLARQAADKGRVEPGTQAFEDLKNTIIKINNWDIKSSAIPNAPLTGGAALIQKSSIYHIEGQWDLSKKIMVAERRPFDLLIGADARVYEIIPDGNNFVDFSRPIAERNFPLEDGTFGKNIYYKKVGGFAQATKTFFEDKLKLFASVRGDYNPEYDPKFTPRLAAVYTANKIHNFRFTFQEGYRYPAIFEALSYVNNGRVKRVGSLSYINDGLGYRDNSYTQTSVANFNAVVKAAGNTDAAALANKGLLQAGDLPIARPEKITSFEVGYKSILFDNKLVIDFDVYSNIYDGFLGQVQVFVPIGANIGTDAAVLAMIDRNRDATIATSSTSASKGQERYRVYTNAKNSYHSYGSSLGLTYNFYKKYTVSGNVNYNNIATNAQADIFVTGFNTPKWTTNLSIGNREIIKNVGFNVTYRWQEAFLWESPLVTGNINAINNVDAQVNLRIPAYKATIKLGGTDVFNSRYIQYAGGPTIGGLYYLALTIEGI
;
A
#
# COMPACT_ATOMS: atom_id res chain seq x y z
N MET A 1 -6.96 31.37 -9.47
CA MET A 1 -5.50 31.20 -9.48
C MET A 1 -5.04 30.13 -10.49
N MET A 2 -5.76 29.05 -10.67
CA MET A 2 -5.44 27.95 -11.61
C MET A 2 -5.35 28.32 -13.09
N ILE A 3 -6.28 29.14 -13.60
CA ILE A 3 -6.30 29.56 -15.02
C ILE A 3 -5.09 30.46 -15.34
N LYS A 4 -4.59 31.22 -14.38
CA LYS A 4 -3.38 32.03 -14.52
C LYS A 4 -2.10 31.20 -14.52
N PHE A 5 -2.06 30.11 -13.74
CA PHE A 5 -0.89 29.21 -13.70
C PHE A 5 -0.81 28.36 -14.98
N THR A 6 -1.92 27.85 -15.47
CA THR A 6 -1.96 27.08 -16.73
C THR A 6 -1.63 27.95 -17.94
N LYS A 7 -2.13 29.20 -17.97
CA LYS A 7 -1.77 30.16 -19.03
C LYS A 7 -0.30 30.60 -18.96
N PHE A 8 0.26 30.81 -17.77
CA PHE A 8 1.68 31.13 -17.60
C PHE A 8 2.58 29.97 -18.05
N PHE A 9 2.20 28.74 -17.75
CA PHE A 9 2.92 27.52 -18.20
C PHE A 9 2.83 27.31 -19.71
N LEU A 10 1.67 27.52 -20.33
CA LEU A 10 1.53 27.46 -21.79
C LEU A 10 2.37 28.56 -22.49
N ILE A 11 2.38 29.77 -21.97
CA ILE A 11 3.18 30.87 -22.55
C ILE A 11 4.68 30.63 -22.39
N MET A 12 5.10 30.05 -21.23
CA MET A 12 6.51 29.66 -21.03
C MET A 12 6.91 28.49 -21.95
N PHE A 13 6.00 27.56 -22.23
CA PHE A 13 6.23 26.44 -23.15
C PHE A 13 6.32 26.90 -24.61
N PHE A 14 5.48 27.82 -25.03
CA PHE A 14 5.53 28.38 -26.41
C PHE A 14 6.59 29.49 -26.60
N GLY A 15 7.00 30.18 -25.54
CA GLY A 15 8.03 31.21 -25.62
C GLY A 15 9.46 30.70 -25.81
N LEU A 16 9.71 29.40 -25.63
CA LEU A 16 11.03 28.78 -25.81
C LEU A 16 11.36 28.36 -27.25
N PHE A 17 10.48 28.62 -28.22
CA PHE A 17 10.70 28.28 -29.63
C PHE A 17 11.48 29.37 -30.44
N GLY A 18 12.27 30.18 -29.77
CA GLY A 18 13.18 31.09 -30.44
C GLY A 18 14.31 30.37 -31.18
N THR A 19 14.32 30.43 -32.47
CA THR A 19 15.29 29.78 -33.37
C THR A 19 16.70 30.28 -33.19
N LEU A 20 17.58 29.44 -32.63
CA LEU A 20 19.04 29.62 -32.74
C LEU A 20 19.52 28.77 -33.93
N ASN A 21 19.72 29.40 -35.08
CA ASN A 21 20.39 28.79 -36.21
C ASN A 21 21.91 28.88 -36.01
N ALA A 22 22.50 27.87 -35.43
CA ALA A 22 23.94 27.59 -35.49
C ALA A 22 24.16 26.48 -36.52
N GLN A 23 25.03 26.68 -37.47
CA GLN A 23 25.43 25.67 -38.45
C GLN A 23 26.33 24.65 -37.76
N ASP A 24 25.74 23.62 -37.16
CA ASP A 24 26.45 22.56 -36.44
C ASP A 24 26.75 21.38 -37.35
N ASN A 25 27.97 20.89 -37.32
CA ASN A 25 28.38 19.65 -37.99
C ASN A 25 27.63 18.45 -37.38
N ILE A 26 26.74 17.84 -38.16
CA ILE A 26 25.98 16.66 -37.73
C ILE A 26 26.79 15.42 -38.06
N ILE A 27 27.14 14.65 -37.05
CA ILE A 27 27.74 13.32 -37.20
C ILE A 27 26.63 12.33 -37.46
N GLN A 28 26.82 11.47 -38.46
CA GLN A 28 25.89 10.41 -38.79
C GLN A 28 26.59 9.06 -38.65
N ILE A 29 26.04 8.18 -37.82
CA ILE A 29 26.53 6.81 -37.59
C ILE A 29 25.39 5.86 -37.94
N SER A 30 25.70 4.90 -38.80
CA SER A 30 24.76 3.86 -39.21
C SER A 30 25.32 2.49 -38.96
N GLY A 31 24.44 1.50 -38.88
CA GLY A 31 24.87 0.12 -38.67
C GLY A 31 23.74 -0.86 -38.70
N LYS A 32 24.08 -2.13 -38.44
CA LYS A 32 23.12 -3.24 -38.33
C LYS A 32 23.38 -4.01 -37.03
N ILE A 33 22.30 -4.39 -36.38
CA ILE A 33 22.36 -5.17 -35.14
C ILE A 33 21.68 -6.53 -35.38
N SER A 34 22.36 -7.59 -34.96
CA SER A 34 21.86 -8.94 -35.04
C SER A 34 22.10 -9.73 -33.75
N ASP A 35 21.34 -10.79 -33.57
CA ASP A 35 21.58 -11.77 -32.54
C ASP A 35 22.90 -12.52 -32.83
N LYS A 36 23.73 -12.66 -31.80
CA LYS A 36 25.05 -13.30 -31.94
C LYS A 36 24.96 -14.77 -32.32
N ASP A 37 23.95 -15.49 -31.83
CA ASP A 37 23.82 -16.94 -31.99
C ASP A 37 22.97 -17.31 -33.21
N THR A 38 21.81 -16.62 -33.39
CA THR A 38 20.89 -16.92 -34.51
C THR A 38 21.15 -16.10 -35.76
N LYS A 39 21.99 -15.05 -35.69
CA LYS A 39 22.24 -14.06 -36.76
C LYS A 39 21.01 -13.34 -37.28
N GLU A 40 19.87 -13.50 -36.62
CA GLU A 40 18.64 -12.78 -36.98
C GLU A 40 18.78 -11.27 -36.65
N SER A 41 18.23 -10.46 -37.51
CA SER A 41 18.21 -8.99 -37.33
C SER A 41 17.37 -8.60 -36.14
N LEU A 42 17.87 -7.74 -35.29
CA LEU A 42 17.18 -7.30 -34.04
C LEU A 42 16.47 -5.97 -34.23
N LEU A 43 15.15 -6.01 -34.22
CA LEU A 43 14.27 -4.84 -34.22
C LEU A 43 14.19 -4.20 -32.83
N GLY A 44 14.15 -2.86 -32.77
CA GLY A 44 13.88 -2.12 -31.55
C GLY A 44 15.04 -2.08 -30.54
N VAL A 45 16.26 -2.42 -30.96
CA VAL A 45 17.44 -2.23 -30.14
C VAL A 45 17.66 -0.74 -29.91
N SER A 46 17.79 -0.32 -28.66
CA SER A 46 18.12 1.04 -28.28
C SER A 46 19.61 1.30 -28.47
N ILE A 47 19.96 2.32 -29.22
CA ILE A 47 21.31 2.83 -29.40
C ILE A 47 21.37 4.21 -28.76
N LEU A 48 22.09 4.36 -27.64
CA LEU A 48 22.22 5.61 -26.87
C LEU A 48 23.68 6.05 -26.80
N VAL A 49 23.92 7.31 -26.96
CA VAL A 49 25.24 7.85 -26.60
C VAL A 49 25.31 7.95 -25.07
N LYS A 50 26.22 7.16 -24.49
CA LYS A 50 26.35 7.02 -23.04
C LYS A 50 26.51 8.37 -22.35
N GLY A 51 25.72 8.59 -21.30
CA GLY A 51 25.72 9.83 -20.54
C GLY A 51 24.99 10.98 -21.24
N THR A 52 24.17 10.73 -22.26
CA THR A 52 23.35 11.74 -22.95
C THR A 52 21.92 11.25 -23.18
N VAL A 53 21.06 12.10 -23.71
CA VAL A 53 19.71 11.70 -24.19
C VAL A 53 19.68 11.47 -25.69
N ALA A 54 20.83 11.58 -26.40
CA ALA A 54 20.94 11.37 -27.84
C ALA A 54 20.94 9.86 -28.16
N GLY A 55 19.99 9.38 -28.95
CA GLY A 55 19.87 7.98 -29.30
C GLY A 55 18.90 7.73 -30.44
N THR A 56 18.89 6.50 -30.92
CA THR A 56 18.00 5.96 -31.95
C THR A 56 17.63 4.53 -31.64
N ILE A 57 16.79 3.90 -32.47
CA ILE A 57 16.44 2.48 -32.40
C ILE A 57 16.65 1.80 -33.76
N THR A 58 16.82 0.47 -33.75
CA THR A 58 16.85 -0.33 -34.97
C THR A 58 15.46 -0.47 -35.58
N ASP A 59 15.43 -0.49 -36.93
CA ASP A 59 14.22 -0.80 -37.71
C ASP A 59 13.97 -2.32 -37.83
N THR A 60 12.99 -2.70 -38.64
CA THR A 60 12.60 -4.12 -38.87
C THR A 60 13.68 -4.96 -39.51
N LYS A 61 14.70 -4.36 -40.14
CA LYS A 61 15.86 -5.05 -40.73
C LYS A 61 17.04 -5.06 -39.77
N GLY A 62 16.86 -4.56 -38.53
CA GLY A 62 17.93 -4.38 -37.56
C GLY A 62 18.88 -3.24 -37.88
N GLU A 63 18.55 -2.37 -38.85
CA GLU A 63 19.39 -1.25 -39.24
C GLU A 63 19.09 -0.03 -38.38
N PHE A 64 20.12 0.77 -38.06
CA PHE A 64 19.97 2.01 -37.32
C PHE A 64 20.70 3.16 -37.99
N LEU A 65 20.21 4.37 -37.76
CA LEU A 65 20.83 5.61 -38.15
C LEU A 65 20.75 6.60 -36.98
N LEU A 66 21.90 6.82 -36.34
CA LEU A 66 22.05 7.82 -35.28
C LEU A 66 22.59 9.11 -35.89
N ARG A 67 21.90 10.21 -35.65
CA ARG A 67 22.39 11.57 -35.96
C ARG A 67 22.57 12.33 -34.66
N THR A 68 23.76 12.92 -34.50
CA THR A 68 24.14 13.64 -33.28
C THR A 68 25.03 14.84 -33.57
N LYS A 69 25.00 15.85 -32.69
CA LYS A 69 25.90 17.01 -32.72
C LYS A 69 27.10 16.82 -31.78
N LEU A 70 27.20 15.68 -31.12
CA LEU A 70 28.28 15.36 -30.18
C LEU A 70 29.59 15.13 -30.95
N LYS A 71 30.69 15.57 -30.40
CA LYS A 71 32.04 15.39 -30.97
C LYS A 71 32.64 14.06 -30.48
N PHE A 72 33.49 13.47 -31.33
CA PHE A 72 34.26 12.29 -30.95
C PHE A 72 35.31 12.63 -29.85
N PRO A 73 35.73 11.67 -29.01
CA PRO A 73 35.17 10.30 -28.89
C PRO A 73 33.91 10.27 -28.01
N PHE A 74 33.06 9.29 -28.29
CA PHE A 74 31.93 8.96 -27.39
C PHE A 74 31.62 7.46 -27.44
N VAL A 75 30.94 6.96 -26.40
CA VAL A 75 30.57 5.55 -26.27
C VAL A 75 29.12 5.38 -26.71
N LEU A 76 28.87 4.46 -27.63
CA LEU A 76 27.53 3.97 -27.96
C LEU A 76 27.20 2.79 -27.09
N GLN A 77 26.07 2.87 -26.43
CA GLN A 77 25.48 1.79 -25.64
C GLN A 77 24.31 1.17 -26.42
N PHE A 78 24.45 -0.12 -26.73
CA PHE A 78 23.46 -0.93 -27.44
C PHE A 78 22.72 -1.76 -26.40
N SER A 79 21.42 -1.57 -26.27
CA SER A 79 20.60 -2.29 -25.30
C SER A 79 19.31 -2.78 -25.91
N SER A 80 18.94 -4.03 -25.64
CA SER A 80 17.68 -4.63 -26.02
C SER A 80 17.25 -5.61 -24.94
N VAL A 81 15.95 -5.75 -24.79
CA VAL A 81 15.38 -6.73 -23.86
C VAL A 81 15.76 -8.14 -24.30
N GLY A 82 16.48 -8.85 -23.44
CA GLY A 82 16.95 -10.18 -23.77
C GLY A 82 18.40 -10.27 -24.18
N TYR A 83 19.08 -9.16 -24.28
CA TYR A 83 20.45 -9.09 -24.76
C TYR A 83 21.35 -8.39 -23.76
N LYS A 84 22.62 -8.82 -23.72
CA LYS A 84 23.65 -8.15 -22.95
C LYS A 84 23.88 -6.76 -23.52
N THR A 85 23.78 -5.73 -22.67
CA THR A 85 24.14 -4.38 -23.06
C THR A 85 25.60 -4.36 -23.50
N THR A 86 25.84 -3.87 -24.71
CA THR A 86 27.17 -3.78 -25.34
C THR A 86 27.54 -2.33 -25.51
N GLU A 87 28.77 -1.96 -25.15
CA GLU A 87 29.30 -0.61 -25.30
C GLU A 87 30.41 -0.61 -26.33
N ILE A 88 30.38 0.35 -27.23
CA ILE A 88 31.41 0.54 -28.28
C ILE A 88 31.84 1.98 -28.27
N GLU A 89 33.13 2.20 -28.11
CA GLU A 89 33.72 3.53 -28.23
C GLU A 89 33.89 3.90 -29.71
N VAL A 90 33.38 5.04 -30.08
CA VAL A 90 33.44 5.57 -31.45
C VAL A 90 34.39 6.79 -31.47
N ASN A 91 35.54 6.63 -32.12
CA ASN A 91 36.60 7.65 -32.13
C ASN A 91 36.62 8.48 -33.41
N SER A 92 35.96 8.02 -34.47
CA SER A 92 35.85 8.69 -35.77
C SER A 92 34.65 8.19 -36.57
N LEU A 93 34.34 8.87 -37.68
CA LEU A 93 33.34 8.37 -38.63
C LEU A 93 33.80 7.03 -39.20
N SER A 94 33.10 5.96 -38.84
CA SER A 94 33.36 4.61 -39.38
C SER A 94 32.27 4.22 -40.38
N ASN A 95 32.66 3.43 -41.33
CA ASN A 95 31.70 2.77 -42.28
C ASN A 95 30.89 1.75 -41.48
N LYS A 96 29.57 1.84 -41.51
CA LYS A 96 28.55 0.94 -40.91
C LYS A 96 29.02 0.03 -39.76
N LEU A 97 28.53 0.30 -38.56
CA LEU A 97 28.79 -0.54 -37.39
C LEU A 97 27.92 -1.82 -37.39
N ASN A 98 28.55 -2.98 -37.54
CA ASN A 98 27.86 -4.27 -37.36
C ASN A 98 28.03 -4.75 -35.92
N VAL A 99 26.96 -4.81 -35.17
CA VAL A 99 26.98 -5.17 -33.74
C VAL A 99 26.19 -6.46 -33.52
N GLU A 100 26.86 -7.43 -32.94
CA GLU A 100 26.20 -8.68 -32.54
C GLU A 100 25.92 -8.64 -31.03
N LEU A 101 24.66 -8.72 -30.66
CA LEU A 101 24.26 -8.79 -29.28
C LEU A 101 24.14 -10.24 -28.84
N ALA A 102 24.86 -10.59 -27.79
CA ALA A 102 24.72 -11.89 -27.17
C ALA A 102 23.42 -11.95 -26.38
N THR A 103 22.68 -13.04 -26.51
CA THR A 103 21.49 -13.25 -25.65
C THR A 103 21.90 -13.23 -24.19
N GLN A 104 21.23 -12.42 -23.42
CA GLN A 104 21.43 -12.41 -21.98
C GLN A 104 20.56 -13.49 -21.37
N SER A 105 21.15 -14.60 -21.00
CA SER A 105 20.42 -15.71 -20.41
C SER A 105 20.10 -15.52 -18.92
N ILE A 106 20.66 -14.49 -18.28
CA ILE A 106 20.62 -14.34 -16.82
C ILE A 106 20.31 -12.91 -16.37
N LEU A 107 19.38 -12.80 -15.41
CA LEU A 107 19.18 -11.71 -14.47
C LEU A 107 20.47 -11.53 -13.64
N GLY A 108 20.93 -10.30 -13.46
CA GLY A 108 22.06 -10.02 -12.57
C GLY A 108 23.16 -9.10 -13.15
N GLN A 109 23.10 -8.78 -14.44
CA GLN A 109 23.96 -7.74 -15.04
C GLN A 109 23.18 -6.45 -15.33
N GLU A 110 22.03 -6.28 -14.67
CA GLU A 110 21.14 -5.17 -14.90
C GLU A 110 21.67 -3.88 -14.28
N ILE A 111 21.36 -2.76 -14.92
CA ILE A 111 21.58 -1.44 -14.37
C ILE A 111 20.37 -1.06 -13.52
N VAL A 112 20.61 -0.57 -12.32
CA VAL A 112 19.63 -0.07 -11.37
C VAL A 112 19.93 1.37 -10.99
N VAL A 113 18.92 2.11 -10.60
CA VAL A 113 19.04 3.53 -10.21
C VAL A 113 18.60 3.75 -8.77
N THR A 114 17.66 2.95 -8.29
CA THR A 114 16.98 3.19 -7.01
C THR A 114 17.91 3.09 -5.81
N ALA A 115 18.92 2.22 -5.85
CA ALA A 115 19.81 1.98 -4.72
C ALA A 115 20.71 3.16 -4.33
N SER A 116 21.14 3.96 -5.32
CA SER A 116 22.10 5.06 -5.14
C SER A 116 21.70 6.36 -5.83
N ARG A 117 20.52 6.41 -6.46
CA ARG A 117 20.01 7.50 -7.31
C ARG A 117 20.90 7.80 -8.54
N VAL A 118 21.86 6.96 -8.84
CA VAL A 118 22.69 6.96 -10.04
C VAL A 118 22.67 5.60 -10.70
N GLU A 119 22.91 5.54 -12.01
CA GLU A 119 22.98 4.27 -12.74
C GLU A 119 24.19 3.44 -12.28
N GLU A 120 23.91 2.24 -11.76
CA GLU A 120 24.94 1.30 -11.35
C GLU A 120 24.55 -0.15 -11.62
N SER A 121 25.55 -1.04 -11.68
CA SER A 121 25.31 -2.47 -11.81
C SER A 121 24.65 -3.01 -10.54
N ILE A 122 23.59 -3.80 -10.68
CA ILE A 122 22.90 -4.48 -9.57
C ILE A 122 23.83 -5.31 -8.69
N LEU A 123 24.94 -5.84 -9.25
CA LEU A 123 25.97 -6.60 -8.52
C LEU A 123 26.77 -5.73 -7.55
N LYS A 124 26.94 -4.44 -7.88
CA LYS A 124 27.72 -3.47 -7.10
C LYS A 124 26.83 -2.51 -6.32
N SER A 125 25.57 -2.83 -6.19
CA SER A 125 24.61 -2.04 -5.41
C SER A 125 24.96 -2.06 -3.92
N PRO A 126 24.96 -0.90 -3.23
CA PRO A 126 25.26 -0.81 -1.82
C PRO A 126 24.19 -1.41 -0.90
N VAL A 127 22.99 -1.66 -1.39
CA VAL A 127 21.87 -2.27 -0.67
C VAL A 127 21.29 -3.44 -1.44
N ALA A 128 20.50 -4.27 -0.77
CA ALA A 128 19.67 -5.26 -1.47
C ALA A 128 18.74 -4.54 -2.44
N ILE A 129 18.73 -5.00 -3.68
CA ILE A 129 17.85 -4.51 -4.73
C ILE A 129 17.56 -5.64 -5.70
N ASP A 130 16.30 -5.77 -6.07
CA ASP A 130 15.83 -6.66 -7.11
C ASP A 130 15.19 -5.86 -8.23
N LYS A 131 15.31 -6.36 -9.45
CA LYS A 131 14.72 -5.74 -10.64
C LYS A 131 13.90 -6.76 -11.42
N LEU A 132 12.63 -6.46 -11.59
CA LEU A 132 11.77 -7.13 -12.56
C LEU A 132 11.82 -6.36 -13.87
N ASP A 133 12.42 -6.95 -14.88
CA ASP A 133 12.39 -6.42 -16.24
C ASP A 133 11.08 -6.82 -16.96
N ILE A 134 10.86 -6.23 -18.12
CA ILE A 134 9.68 -6.52 -18.95
C ILE A 134 9.54 -8.01 -19.31
N ARG A 135 10.66 -8.79 -19.34
CA ARG A 135 10.63 -10.23 -19.62
C ARG A 135 10.10 -11.02 -18.44
N ALA A 136 10.60 -10.73 -17.25
CA ALA A 136 10.12 -11.36 -16.02
C ALA A 136 8.62 -11.08 -15.82
N ILE A 137 8.17 -9.86 -16.10
CA ILE A 137 6.76 -9.47 -16.07
C ILE A 137 5.94 -10.28 -17.08
N LYS A 138 6.38 -10.37 -18.34
CA LYS A 138 5.67 -11.13 -19.39
C LYS A 138 5.64 -12.64 -19.13
N GLN A 139 6.63 -13.18 -18.45
CA GLN A 139 6.73 -14.61 -18.10
C GLN A 139 5.93 -14.97 -16.85
N SER A 140 5.58 -13.99 -16.01
CA SER A 140 4.75 -14.25 -14.85
C SER A 140 3.39 -14.83 -15.25
N ALA A 141 2.92 -15.82 -14.49
CA ALA A 141 1.58 -16.37 -14.63
C ALA A 141 0.51 -15.48 -13.98
N GLY A 142 0.91 -14.47 -13.23
CA GLY A 142 0.01 -13.52 -12.59
C GLY A 142 -0.96 -12.84 -13.55
N GLY A 143 -2.14 -12.53 -13.08
CA GLY A 143 -3.16 -11.81 -13.84
C GLY A 143 -2.78 -10.37 -14.16
N SER A 144 -1.85 -9.77 -13.41
CA SER A 144 -1.29 -8.44 -13.64
C SER A 144 0.21 -8.44 -13.36
N PHE A 145 0.92 -7.39 -13.80
CA PHE A 145 2.35 -7.28 -13.49
C PHE A 145 2.61 -7.09 -11.97
N TYR A 146 1.63 -6.59 -11.22
CA TYR A 146 1.71 -6.51 -9.76
C TYR A 146 1.78 -7.90 -9.11
N ASP A 147 1.14 -8.89 -9.68
CA ASP A 147 1.20 -10.28 -9.18
C ASP A 147 2.62 -10.87 -9.31
N ALA A 148 3.38 -10.38 -10.31
CA ALA A 148 4.78 -10.78 -10.48
C ALA A 148 5.67 -10.34 -9.30
N LEU A 149 5.28 -9.29 -8.55
CA LEU A 149 6.02 -8.80 -7.39
C LEU A 149 6.04 -9.82 -6.25
N GLU A 150 5.04 -10.69 -6.13
CA GLU A 150 5.02 -11.77 -5.13
C GLU A 150 6.14 -12.80 -5.32
N ASN A 151 6.72 -12.88 -6.52
CA ASN A 151 7.81 -13.80 -6.82
C ASN A 151 9.19 -13.20 -6.50
N VAL A 152 9.26 -11.90 -6.16
CA VAL A 152 10.50 -11.23 -5.80
C VAL A 152 10.93 -11.64 -4.38
N LYS A 153 12.24 -11.85 -4.21
CA LYS A 153 12.86 -12.23 -2.94
C LYS A 153 12.48 -11.23 -1.83
N GLY A 154 11.94 -11.72 -0.72
CA GLY A 154 11.59 -10.92 0.45
C GLY A 154 10.35 -10.03 0.32
N VAL A 155 9.65 -10.07 -0.82
CA VAL A 155 8.40 -9.33 -1.01
C VAL A 155 7.21 -10.14 -0.53
N GLN A 156 6.33 -9.47 0.18
CA GLN A 156 5.02 -9.96 0.59
C GLN A 156 3.96 -9.05 -0.04
N MET A 157 2.84 -9.63 -0.45
CA MET A 157 1.75 -8.89 -1.06
C MET A 157 0.48 -9.04 -0.20
N ILE A 158 -0.23 -7.94 -0.01
CA ILE A 158 -1.61 -7.96 0.49
C ILE A 158 -2.54 -7.59 -0.64
N THR A 159 -3.49 -8.48 -0.94
CA THR A 159 -4.55 -8.26 -1.90
C THR A 159 -5.84 -7.93 -1.14
N SER A 160 -6.24 -6.67 -1.15
CA SER A 160 -7.53 -6.24 -0.59
C SER A 160 -8.65 -6.28 -1.64
N SER A 161 -8.28 -6.14 -2.90
CA SER A 161 -9.15 -6.14 -4.08
C SER A 161 -8.35 -6.55 -5.32
N LEU A 162 -9.01 -6.95 -6.38
CA LEU A 162 -8.38 -7.14 -7.70
C LEU A 162 -7.71 -5.85 -8.21
N THR A 163 -8.27 -4.70 -7.83
CA THR A 163 -7.76 -3.36 -8.18
C THR A 163 -6.83 -2.78 -7.12
N PHE A 164 -6.68 -3.42 -5.96
CA PHE A 164 -5.94 -2.85 -4.84
C PHE A 164 -5.03 -3.88 -4.15
N LYS A 165 -3.74 -3.80 -4.48
CA LYS A 165 -2.68 -4.66 -3.94
C LYS A 165 -1.55 -3.83 -3.37
N VAL A 166 -1.01 -4.24 -2.23
CA VAL A 166 0.02 -3.51 -1.49
C VAL A 166 1.22 -4.41 -1.23
N PRO A 167 2.40 -4.09 -1.77
CA PRO A 167 3.64 -4.79 -1.45
C PRO A 167 4.21 -4.33 -0.11
N ASN A 168 4.96 -5.21 0.52
CA ASN A 168 5.72 -4.98 1.74
C ASN A 168 7.00 -5.81 1.76
N THR A 169 7.97 -5.44 2.62
CA THR A 169 9.17 -6.22 2.89
C THR A 169 9.55 -6.18 4.37
N ARG A 170 10.21 -7.24 4.87
CA ARG A 170 10.86 -7.31 6.19
C ARG A 170 9.94 -7.07 7.40
N GLY A 171 8.68 -7.49 7.33
CA GLY A 171 7.77 -7.45 8.48
C GLY A 171 6.81 -6.27 8.51
N PHE A 172 5.92 -6.26 9.51
CA PHE A 172 4.87 -5.24 9.70
C PHE A 172 3.94 -5.11 8.50
N ASN A 173 3.47 -6.25 8.02
CA ASN A 173 2.61 -6.33 6.85
C ASN A 173 1.18 -5.89 7.19
N ILE A 174 0.71 -4.81 6.58
CA ILE A 174 -0.62 -4.25 6.80
C ILE A 174 -1.22 -3.72 5.48
N PRO A 175 -2.55 -3.75 5.29
CA PRO A 175 -3.19 -3.29 4.05
C PRO A 175 -2.97 -1.80 3.75
N ASN A 176 -2.76 -0.98 4.76
CA ASN A 176 -2.47 0.46 4.65
C ASN A 176 -1.00 0.76 4.96
N ASN A 177 -0.08 0.16 4.23
CA ASN A 177 1.34 0.19 4.54
C ASN A 177 1.98 1.58 4.37
N PHE A 178 2.06 2.35 5.45
CA PHE A 178 2.72 3.65 5.50
C PHE A 178 4.25 3.58 5.51
N ARG A 179 4.81 2.39 5.66
CA ARG A 179 6.26 2.14 5.80
C ARG A 179 6.92 1.76 4.49
N PHE A 180 6.10 1.47 3.46
CA PHE A 180 6.57 1.09 2.13
C PHE A 180 6.20 2.17 1.10
N MET A 181 7.19 2.67 0.37
CA MET A 181 7.00 3.71 -0.63
C MET A 181 6.84 3.11 -2.03
N GLN A 182 5.86 3.57 -2.80
CA GLN A 182 5.68 3.19 -4.20
C GLN A 182 5.82 4.42 -5.09
N LEU A 183 6.78 4.37 -6.00
CA LEU A 183 7.04 5.43 -6.98
C LEU A 183 6.69 4.94 -8.38
N VAL A 184 6.15 5.83 -9.21
CA VAL A 184 6.02 5.63 -10.66
C VAL A 184 6.67 6.82 -11.34
N ASP A 185 7.76 6.56 -12.08
CA ASP A 185 8.61 7.60 -12.68
C ASP A 185 8.98 8.70 -11.66
N GLY A 186 9.23 8.28 -10.40
CA GLY A 186 9.58 9.15 -9.27
C GLY A 186 8.42 9.91 -8.62
N VAL A 187 7.19 9.75 -9.08
CA VAL A 187 6.00 10.29 -8.40
C VAL A 187 5.56 9.33 -7.32
N ASP A 188 5.40 9.82 -6.10
CA ASP A 188 4.84 9.06 -4.98
C ASP A 188 3.35 8.79 -5.22
N MET A 189 2.99 7.51 -5.22
CA MET A 189 1.64 7.03 -5.53
C MET A 189 0.75 6.95 -4.28
N GLN A 190 1.13 7.58 -3.19
CA GLN A 190 0.35 7.61 -1.97
C GLN A 190 -0.88 8.53 -2.12
N ALA A 191 -2.05 8.00 -1.83
CA ALA A 191 -3.24 8.80 -1.56
C ALA A 191 -3.12 9.37 -0.13
N ALA A 192 -2.98 10.69 0.01
CA ALA A 192 -2.53 11.30 1.26
C ALA A 192 -3.52 11.10 2.41
N THR A 193 -4.81 11.29 2.16
CA THR A 193 -5.87 11.21 3.18
C THR A 193 -6.38 9.78 3.37
N LEU A 194 -6.46 8.96 2.35
CA LEU A 194 -6.67 7.51 2.49
C LEU A 194 -5.50 6.85 3.19
N GLY A 195 -4.30 7.40 3.04
CA GLY A 195 -3.09 6.93 3.68
C GLY A 195 -2.62 5.57 3.13
N VAL A 196 -2.73 5.37 1.82
CA VAL A 196 -2.35 4.11 1.17
C VAL A 196 -1.63 4.39 -0.15
N PRO A 197 -0.68 3.54 -0.54
CA PRO A 197 -0.12 3.57 -1.88
C PRO A 197 -1.10 2.92 -2.87
N LEU A 198 -1.53 3.69 -3.88
CA LEU A 198 -2.49 3.24 -4.90
C LEU A 198 -1.81 2.74 -6.20
N GLY A 199 -0.58 2.25 -6.11
CA GLY A 199 0.27 1.99 -7.26
C GLY A 199 -0.33 1.13 -8.37
N ASN A 200 -1.05 0.04 -8.05
CA ASN A 200 -1.66 -0.78 -9.11
C ASN A 200 -2.99 -0.21 -9.64
N ALA A 201 -3.69 0.60 -8.84
CA ALA A 201 -4.95 1.21 -9.25
C ALA A 201 -4.77 2.41 -10.19
N ILE A 202 -3.69 3.18 -10.03
CA ILE A 202 -3.40 4.40 -10.79
C ILE A 202 -2.02 4.38 -11.46
N GLY A 203 -1.29 3.28 -11.35
CA GLY A 203 0.03 3.09 -11.94
C GLY A 203 -0.02 2.87 -13.47
N PRO A 204 1.12 2.51 -14.07
CA PRO A 204 1.20 2.25 -15.50
C PRO A 204 0.32 1.06 -15.90
N THR A 205 -0.04 1.00 -17.19
CA THR A 205 -0.71 -0.16 -17.78
C THR A 205 0.28 -1.28 -18.07
N GLU A 206 -0.21 -2.51 -18.28
CA GLU A 206 0.61 -3.66 -18.72
C GLU A 206 1.47 -3.35 -19.95
N LEU A 207 0.99 -2.47 -20.83
CA LEU A 207 1.68 -2.11 -22.05
C LEU A 207 2.80 -1.09 -21.85
N ASP A 208 2.73 -0.28 -20.78
CA ASP A 208 3.65 0.85 -20.58
C ASP A 208 4.73 0.62 -19.52
N ILE A 209 4.66 -0.48 -18.77
CA ILE A 209 5.71 -0.82 -17.79
C ILE A 209 7.00 -1.28 -18.48
N GLU A 210 8.15 -0.73 -18.10
CA GLU A 210 9.47 -1.14 -18.57
C GLU A 210 10.18 -2.01 -17.53
N SER A 211 10.16 -1.58 -16.25
CA SER A 211 10.75 -2.36 -15.14
C SER A 211 10.22 -1.90 -13.80
N VAL A 212 10.41 -2.76 -12.80
CA VAL A 212 10.18 -2.44 -11.40
C VAL A 212 11.45 -2.73 -10.62
N GLU A 213 11.99 -1.73 -9.92
CA GLU A 213 13.08 -1.88 -8.97
C GLU A 213 12.51 -1.91 -7.56
N ILE A 214 12.91 -2.91 -6.76
CA ILE A 214 12.47 -3.07 -5.37
C ILE A 214 13.69 -3.08 -4.47
N THR A 215 13.71 -2.15 -3.52
CA THR A 215 14.71 -2.08 -2.46
C THR A 215 14.05 -2.47 -1.15
N PRO A 216 14.32 -3.66 -0.58
CA PRO A 216 13.77 -4.06 0.69
C PRO A 216 14.43 -3.32 1.86
N GLY A 217 13.65 -3.07 2.93
CA GLY A 217 14.13 -2.39 4.13
C GLY A 217 14.26 -0.88 3.99
N ALA A 218 15.12 -0.27 4.80
CA ALA A 218 15.22 1.18 4.87
C ALA A 218 15.85 1.78 3.60
N ALA A 219 15.19 2.80 3.03
CA ALA A 219 15.68 3.59 1.89
C ALA A 219 15.62 5.11 2.18
N SER A 220 15.40 5.48 3.45
CA SER A 220 15.13 6.86 3.87
C SER A 220 16.28 7.82 3.61
N ALA A 221 17.52 7.36 3.65
CA ALA A 221 18.71 8.19 3.45
C ALA A 221 18.76 8.89 2.08
N LEU A 222 18.06 8.39 1.08
CA LEU A 222 18.00 8.97 -0.25
C LEU A 222 16.60 9.42 -0.67
N TYR A 223 15.56 8.71 -0.23
CA TYR A 223 14.18 8.95 -0.66
C TYR A 223 13.35 9.68 0.39
N GLY A 224 13.96 9.99 1.53
CA GLY A 224 13.30 10.69 2.62
C GLY A 224 12.43 9.78 3.46
N MET A 225 11.65 10.41 4.30
CA MET A 225 10.87 9.75 5.33
C MET A 225 9.72 8.94 4.73
N ASN A 226 9.36 7.85 5.39
CA ASN A 226 8.35 6.84 5.08
C ASN A 226 8.85 5.64 4.25
N ALA A 227 10.08 5.64 3.73
CA ALA A 227 10.68 4.46 3.09
C ALA A 227 11.51 3.66 4.12
N ILE A 228 10.87 3.12 5.16
CA ILE A 228 11.57 2.38 6.23
C ILE A 228 11.44 0.85 6.12
N ASN A 229 10.40 0.35 5.44
CA ASN A 229 10.21 -1.08 5.18
C ASN A 229 10.38 -1.45 3.71
N GLY A 230 10.76 -0.52 2.86
CA GLY A 230 11.04 -0.77 1.45
C GLY A 230 10.54 0.31 0.52
N LEU A 231 10.96 0.16 -0.70
CA LEU A 231 10.64 1.05 -1.81
C LEU A 231 10.48 0.24 -3.09
N SER A 232 9.42 0.48 -3.85
CA SER A 232 9.30 0.07 -5.24
C SER A 232 9.31 1.28 -6.16
N ASN A 233 10.09 1.22 -7.24
CA ASN A 233 10.18 2.27 -8.24
C ASN A 233 9.85 1.68 -9.61
N LEU A 234 8.68 2.01 -10.11
CA LEU A 234 8.17 1.57 -11.40
C LEU A 234 8.62 2.55 -12.47
N GLN A 235 9.22 2.04 -13.52
CA GLN A 235 9.68 2.81 -14.68
C GLN A 235 8.76 2.55 -15.88
N THR A 236 8.30 3.60 -16.55
CA THR A 236 7.48 3.49 -17.74
C THR A 236 8.30 3.56 -19.02
N LYS A 237 7.79 2.96 -20.11
CA LYS A 237 8.44 2.94 -21.42
C LYS A 237 8.63 4.35 -21.99
N SER A 238 9.86 4.67 -22.42
CA SER A 238 10.15 5.94 -23.09
C SER A 238 9.50 6.00 -24.47
N PRO A 239 8.82 7.10 -24.87
CA PRO A 239 8.23 7.21 -26.19
C PRO A 239 9.25 7.33 -27.32
N PHE A 240 10.50 7.70 -27.02
CA PHE A 240 11.57 7.70 -27.99
C PHE A 240 12.04 6.27 -28.34
N ARG A 241 12.01 5.37 -27.34
CA ARG A 241 12.52 3.99 -27.51
C ARG A 241 11.42 2.99 -27.93
N TYR A 242 10.20 3.18 -27.45
CA TYR A 242 9.09 2.26 -27.67
C TYR A 242 7.97 2.98 -28.43
N GLN A 243 8.12 3.05 -29.74
CA GLN A 243 7.17 3.72 -30.63
C GLN A 243 6.14 2.72 -31.20
N GLY A 244 5.05 3.24 -31.80
CA GLY A 244 3.99 2.49 -32.44
C GLY A 244 2.78 2.26 -31.54
N LEU A 245 1.80 1.56 -32.07
CA LEU A 245 0.56 1.17 -31.41
C LEU A 245 0.75 -0.19 -30.72
N SER A 246 0.29 -0.30 -29.50
CA SER A 246 0.23 -1.57 -28.75
C SER A 246 -1.16 -1.76 -28.17
N LEU A 247 -1.64 -3.00 -28.19
CA LEU A 247 -2.97 -3.41 -27.72
C LEU A 247 -2.84 -4.58 -26.75
N TYR A 248 -3.68 -4.59 -25.74
CA TYR A 248 -3.81 -5.69 -24.80
C TYR A 248 -5.27 -5.96 -24.51
N GLN A 249 -5.65 -7.22 -24.57
CA GLN A 249 -6.97 -7.69 -24.17
C GLN A 249 -6.82 -8.92 -23.31
N ARG A 250 -7.38 -8.89 -22.11
CA ARG A 250 -7.49 -10.04 -21.22
C ARG A 250 -8.95 -10.32 -20.91
N THR A 251 -9.34 -11.57 -21.00
CA THR A 251 -10.63 -12.07 -20.52
C THR A 251 -10.36 -13.23 -19.57
N GLY A 252 -10.89 -13.20 -18.40
CA GLY A 252 -10.71 -14.22 -17.37
C GLY A 252 -12.00 -14.53 -16.66
N VAL A 253 -11.94 -15.57 -15.81
CA VAL A 253 -13.04 -15.99 -14.93
C VAL A 253 -12.50 -16.23 -13.54
N ASN A 254 -13.20 -15.70 -12.53
CA ASN A 254 -12.97 -15.97 -11.11
C ASN A 254 -14.24 -16.53 -10.45
N HIS A 255 -14.20 -16.82 -9.14
CA HIS A 255 -15.31 -17.45 -8.39
C HIS A 255 -15.78 -18.78 -8.99
N VAL A 256 -14.86 -19.56 -9.57
CA VAL A 256 -15.18 -20.74 -10.39
C VAL A 256 -15.92 -21.85 -9.66
N ASP A 257 -15.89 -21.87 -8.34
CA ASP A 257 -16.59 -22.87 -7.50
C ASP A 257 -17.98 -22.42 -7.02
N GLY A 258 -18.37 -21.18 -7.32
CA GLY A 258 -19.68 -20.62 -6.95
C GLY A 258 -19.93 -20.41 -5.46
N LYS A 259 -18.91 -20.56 -4.57
CA LYS A 259 -19.14 -20.52 -3.12
C LYS A 259 -19.38 -19.13 -2.55
N ASP A 260 -18.62 -18.12 -2.99
CA ASP A 260 -18.72 -16.75 -2.48
C ASP A 260 -19.49 -15.83 -3.44
N HIS A 261 -19.50 -16.19 -4.69
CA HIS A 261 -20.20 -15.54 -5.79
C HIS A 261 -20.27 -16.49 -6.98
N ASP A 262 -21.24 -16.34 -7.85
CA ASP A 262 -21.31 -17.10 -9.10
C ASP A 262 -20.07 -16.85 -9.96
N PRO A 263 -19.65 -17.85 -10.78
CA PRO A 263 -18.55 -17.67 -11.71
C PRO A 263 -18.70 -16.40 -12.53
N SER A 264 -17.68 -15.56 -12.51
CA SER A 264 -17.79 -14.19 -13.02
C SER A 264 -16.67 -13.85 -14.00
N ILE A 265 -17.05 -13.16 -15.07
CA ILE A 265 -16.11 -12.72 -16.10
C ILE A 265 -15.41 -11.45 -15.64
N LEU A 266 -14.09 -11.44 -15.82
CA LEU A 266 -13.22 -10.28 -15.68
C LEU A 266 -12.64 -9.92 -17.04
N THR A 267 -12.69 -8.65 -17.39
CA THR A 267 -12.11 -8.16 -18.66
C THR A 267 -11.19 -6.98 -18.38
N GLU A 268 -10.09 -6.93 -19.13
CA GLU A 268 -9.18 -5.80 -19.15
C GLU A 268 -8.73 -5.52 -20.58
N THR A 269 -8.94 -4.27 -21.01
CA THR A 269 -8.50 -3.77 -22.32
C THR A 269 -7.52 -2.64 -22.10
N ALA A 270 -6.37 -2.66 -22.78
CA ALA A 270 -5.44 -1.55 -22.75
C ALA A 270 -4.94 -1.19 -24.15
N LEU A 271 -4.62 0.09 -24.31
CA LEU A 271 -4.06 0.68 -25.50
C LEU A 271 -2.88 1.57 -25.13
N ARG A 272 -1.81 1.48 -25.93
CA ARG A 272 -0.68 2.39 -25.87
C ARG A 272 -0.29 2.84 -27.26
N TYR A 273 -0.11 4.15 -27.45
CA TYR A 273 0.43 4.71 -28.66
C TYR A 273 1.55 5.70 -28.34
N ALA A 274 2.67 5.58 -29.03
CA ALA A 274 3.79 6.49 -28.87
C ALA A 274 4.46 6.80 -30.22
N LYS A 275 4.92 8.04 -30.37
CA LYS A 275 5.59 8.47 -31.59
C LYS A 275 6.64 9.55 -31.29
N ALA A 276 7.79 9.43 -31.94
CA ALA A 276 8.83 10.45 -31.93
C ALA A 276 8.89 11.18 -33.28
N PHE A 277 9.28 12.44 -33.24
CA PHE A 277 9.37 13.31 -34.41
C PHE A 277 10.80 13.86 -34.53
N LYS A 278 11.27 13.91 -35.77
CA LYS A 278 12.60 14.38 -36.12
C LYS A 278 12.54 15.85 -36.50
N ASN A 279 13.57 16.60 -36.15
CA ASN A 279 13.78 17.95 -36.65
C ASN A 279 14.31 17.90 -38.10
N GLN A 280 14.59 19.07 -38.70
CA GLN A 280 15.16 19.19 -40.04
C GLN A 280 16.50 18.46 -40.22
N SER A 281 17.27 18.32 -39.16
CA SER A 281 18.54 17.55 -39.14
C SER A 281 18.34 16.04 -38.96
N GLY A 282 17.09 15.55 -38.88
CA GLY A 282 16.78 14.15 -38.71
C GLY A 282 17.04 13.59 -37.30
N ILE A 283 17.22 14.46 -36.29
CA ILE A 283 17.40 14.11 -34.90
C ILE A 283 16.02 14.07 -34.22
N GLU A 284 15.71 13.01 -33.47
CA GLU A 284 14.45 12.93 -32.71
C GLU A 284 14.50 13.90 -31.51
N VAL A 285 13.67 14.93 -31.56
CA VAL A 285 13.64 16.00 -30.57
C VAL A 285 12.36 16.08 -29.79
N PHE A 286 11.25 15.62 -30.35
CA PHE A 286 9.94 15.63 -29.72
C PHE A 286 9.33 14.24 -29.77
N ALA A 287 8.70 13.81 -28.65
CA ALA A 287 7.94 12.57 -28.62
C ALA A 287 6.73 12.72 -27.69
N PHE A 288 5.71 11.90 -27.95
CA PHE A 288 4.58 11.77 -27.05
C PHE A 288 4.19 10.31 -26.88
N LYS A 289 3.54 10.00 -25.78
CA LYS A 289 2.81 8.75 -25.59
C LYS A 289 1.45 9.01 -24.95
N VAL A 290 0.52 8.14 -25.26
CA VAL A 290 -0.80 8.05 -24.64
C VAL A 290 -1.11 6.60 -24.31
N ASN A 291 -1.69 6.38 -23.14
CA ASN A 291 -2.09 5.08 -22.66
C ASN A 291 -3.51 5.16 -22.09
N ALA A 292 -4.27 4.11 -22.29
CA ALA A 292 -5.56 3.93 -21.65
C ALA A 292 -5.71 2.46 -21.26
N SER A 293 -6.29 2.19 -20.11
CA SER A 293 -6.78 0.86 -19.77
C SER A 293 -8.08 0.90 -19.00
N TYR A 294 -8.91 -0.10 -19.22
CA TYR A 294 -10.14 -0.31 -18.49
C TYR A 294 -10.27 -1.77 -18.08
N LEU A 295 -10.44 -1.97 -16.76
CA LEU A 295 -10.68 -3.27 -16.15
C LEU A 295 -12.05 -3.25 -15.50
N GLN A 296 -12.81 -4.32 -15.67
CA GLN A 296 -14.09 -4.56 -15.00
C GLN A 296 -14.24 -6.02 -14.59
N GLY A 297 -14.95 -6.26 -13.50
CA GLY A 297 -15.23 -7.61 -13.02
C GLY A 297 -15.94 -7.64 -11.67
N ILE A 298 -15.92 -8.82 -11.05
CA ILE A 298 -16.41 -9.04 -9.69
C ILE A 298 -15.21 -9.26 -8.78
N ASP A 299 -15.14 -8.52 -7.69
CA ASP A 299 -14.05 -8.57 -6.72
C ASP A 299 -14.09 -9.83 -5.86
N TRP A 300 -12.95 -10.16 -5.24
CA TRP A 300 -12.88 -11.17 -4.20
C TRP A 300 -13.75 -10.78 -3.00
N ARG A 301 -14.47 -11.75 -2.41
CA ARG A 301 -15.43 -11.49 -1.35
C ARG A 301 -14.84 -11.82 0.03
N SER A 302 -15.03 -10.91 0.98
CA SER A 302 -14.76 -11.19 2.39
C SER A 302 -15.96 -11.92 2.99
N ASN A 303 -15.85 -13.25 3.14
CA ASN A 303 -16.95 -14.12 3.58
C ASN A 303 -16.50 -15.14 4.62
N THR A 304 -15.55 -14.78 5.47
CA THR A 304 -15.09 -15.63 6.57
C THR A 304 -16.14 -15.67 7.67
N ARG A 305 -16.60 -16.87 8.00
CA ARG A 305 -17.65 -17.13 9.01
C ARG A 305 -17.07 -17.55 10.37
N LEU A 306 -15.81 -17.19 10.66
CA LEU A 306 -15.18 -17.46 11.95
C LEU A 306 -15.66 -16.45 12.99
N ASP A 307 -15.82 -16.93 14.23
CA ASP A 307 -16.11 -16.09 15.39
C ASP A 307 -14.83 -15.41 15.87
N GLN A 308 -14.83 -14.12 16.13
CA GLN A 308 -13.70 -13.39 16.72
C GLN A 308 -13.28 -13.97 18.08
N ASN A 309 -14.23 -14.53 18.84
CA ASN A 309 -13.95 -15.09 20.16
C ASN A 309 -13.26 -16.47 20.13
N THR A 310 -13.21 -17.16 18.99
CA THR A 310 -12.57 -18.49 18.87
C THR A 310 -11.07 -18.47 19.09
N ASN A 311 -10.39 -17.36 18.88
CA ASN A 311 -8.94 -17.24 19.11
C ASN A 311 -8.57 -17.52 20.57
N ASP A 312 -9.41 -17.13 21.53
CA ASP A 312 -9.20 -17.38 22.94
C ASP A 312 -9.85 -18.68 23.43
N LYS A 313 -10.53 -19.42 22.55
CA LYS A 313 -11.32 -20.62 22.88
C LYS A 313 -12.32 -20.42 24.01
N LYS A 314 -12.74 -19.19 24.24
CA LYS A 314 -13.68 -18.82 25.28
C LYS A 314 -14.95 -18.32 24.64
N THR A 315 -16.08 -18.86 25.07
CA THR A 315 -17.39 -18.29 24.73
C THR A 315 -17.61 -17.03 25.57
N ALA A 316 -18.36 -16.07 25.05
CA ALA A 316 -18.76 -14.91 25.85
C ALA A 316 -19.70 -15.28 27.02
N ASN A 317 -20.21 -16.52 27.03
CA ASN A 317 -21.11 -17.08 28.04
C ASN A 317 -20.56 -18.39 28.64
N PRO A 318 -19.40 -18.40 29.30
CA PRO A 318 -18.76 -19.65 29.74
C PRO A 318 -19.56 -20.43 30.79
N ALA A 319 -20.48 -19.78 31.48
CA ALA A 319 -21.36 -20.43 32.44
C ALA A 319 -22.46 -21.29 31.80
N PHE A 320 -22.68 -21.14 30.47
CA PHE A 320 -23.76 -21.82 29.76
C PHE A 320 -23.17 -22.66 28.60
N SER A 321 -22.85 -23.93 28.90
CA SER A 321 -22.20 -24.85 27.96
C SER A 321 -23.03 -25.15 26.70
N VAL A 322 -24.35 -25.02 26.77
CA VAL A 322 -25.26 -25.19 25.61
C VAL A 322 -25.14 -24.08 24.57
N LEU A 323 -24.57 -22.91 24.95
CA LEU A 323 -24.41 -21.72 24.07
C LEU A 323 -23.08 -21.72 23.36
N ASN A 324 -22.72 -22.82 22.71
CA ASN A 324 -21.52 -23.00 21.92
C ASN A 324 -21.83 -23.33 20.46
N GLY A 325 -20.86 -23.16 19.57
CA GLY A 325 -21.02 -23.47 18.16
C GLY A 325 -22.18 -22.73 17.52
N THR A 326 -23.09 -23.40 16.88
CA THR A 326 -24.28 -22.81 16.22
C THR A 326 -25.25 -22.14 17.18
N ASN A 327 -25.24 -22.54 18.47
CA ASN A 327 -26.08 -21.96 19.51
C ASN A 327 -25.44 -20.76 20.22
N ASN A 328 -24.28 -20.30 19.77
CA ASN A 328 -23.62 -19.18 20.37
C ASN A 328 -24.37 -17.87 20.12
N LEU A 329 -25.15 -17.45 21.14
CA LEU A 329 -25.92 -16.19 21.09
C LEU A 329 -25.04 -14.93 21.00
N ALA A 330 -23.77 -15.03 21.36
CA ALA A 330 -22.81 -13.94 21.32
C ALA A 330 -21.86 -14.02 20.11
N PHE A 331 -22.24 -14.76 19.07
CA PHE A 331 -21.43 -14.94 17.86
C PHE A 331 -21.12 -13.61 17.20
N ASP A 332 -19.80 -13.32 17.02
CA ASP A 332 -19.30 -12.12 16.41
C ASP A 332 -18.34 -12.50 15.27
N GLY A 333 -18.85 -12.53 14.04
CA GLY A 333 -18.11 -13.02 12.87
C GLY A 333 -17.07 -12.01 12.33
N TRP A 334 -15.96 -12.50 11.81
CA TRP A 334 -14.87 -11.69 11.23
C TRP A 334 -15.32 -10.70 10.16
N ASN A 335 -16.27 -11.10 9.33
CA ASN A 335 -16.80 -10.27 8.24
C ASN A 335 -18.23 -9.81 8.50
N LYS A 336 -18.56 -9.58 9.77
CA LYS A 336 -19.83 -9.05 10.20
C LYS A 336 -19.66 -7.58 10.60
N TYR A 337 -20.57 -6.70 10.23
CA TYR A 337 -20.51 -5.25 10.46
C TYR A 337 -19.35 -4.50 9.80
N GLY A 338 -18.52 -5.09 8.99
CA GLY A 338 -17.25 -4.44 8.57
C GLY A 338 -16.42 -4.02 9.77
N ASP A 339 -16.31 -4.87 10.76
CA ASP A 339 -16.00 -4.60 12.15
C ASP A 339 -14.62 -4.01 12.39
N ASP A 340 -14.45 -3.38 13.52
CA ASP A 340 -13.16 -3.10 14.10
C ASP A 340 -13.04 -3.88 15.44
N ALA A 341 -11.85 -4.36 15.75
CA ALA A 341 -11.50 -5.40 16.72
C ALA A 341 -11.88 -5.16 18.18
N LEU A 342 -12.87 -4.38 18.44
CA LEU A 342 -13.51 -4.39 19.75
C LEU A 342 -14.49 -5.54 19.78
N ALA A 343 -13.99 -6.76 20.02
CA ALA A 343 -14.82 -7.90 20.30
C ALA A 343 -15.93 -7.50 21.27
N GLY A 344 -17.17 -7.74 20.87
CA GLY A 344 -18.32 -7.36 21.67
C GLY A 344 -18.87 -5.95 21.45
N SER A 345 -18.39 -5.17 20.44
CA SER A 345 -18.97 -3.84 20.17
C SER A 345 -20.46 -3.90 19.78
N ASN A 346 -20.91 -5.04 19.22
CA ASN A 346 -22.28 -5.30 18.80
C ASN A 346 -22.99 -6.29 19.74
N THR A 347 -22.43 -6.53 20.91
CA THR A 347 -23.02 -7.39 21.95
C THR A 347 -23.77 -6.56 23.00
N VAL A 348 -24.76 -7.18 23.60
CA VAL A 348 -25.57 -6.63 24.71
C VAL A 348 -25.45 -7.57 25.90
N SER A 349 -25.17 -7.01 27.07
CA SER A 349 -25.16 -7.73 28.33
C SER A 349 -26.56 -7.66 28.97
N LEU A 350 -27.24 -8.80 29.02
CA LEU A 350 -28.56 -8.93 29.64
C LEU A 350 -28.38 -9.39 31.10
N THR A 351 -28.80 -8.57 32.06
CA THR A 351 -28.63 -8.83 33.49
C THR A 351 -29.99 -9.15 34.12
N GLY A 352 -30.00 -9.81 35.29
CA GLY A 352 -31.20 -10.10 36.06
C GLY A 352 -32.14 -11.13 35.37
N LEU A 353 -31.57 -12.11 34.70
CA LEU A 353 -32.28 -13.22 34.11
C LEU A 353 -32.44 -14.36 35.12
N THR A 354 -33.55 -15.11 35.03
CA THR A 354 -33.70 -16.41 35.70
C THR A 354 -33.49 -17.51 34.69
N ILE A 355 -32.40 -18.27 34.81
CA ILE A 355 -32.02 -19.35 33.91
C ILE A 355 -31.83 -20.64 34.73
N ASP A 356 -32.47 -21.73 34.35
CA ASP A 356 -32.48 -23.01 35.06
C ASP A 356 -32.81 -22.86 36.54
N GLY A 357 -33.80 -22.01 36.83
CA GLY A 357 -34.24 -21.72 38.20
C GLY A 357 -33.30 -20.84 39.04
N LYS A 358 -32.16 -20.42 38.49
CA LYS A 358 -31.19 -19.56 39.16
C LYS A 358 -31.46 -18.08 38.79
N PRO A 359 -31.78 -17.22 39.78
CA PRO A 359 -32.03 -15.80 39.53
C PRO A 359 -30.73 -15.01 39.30
N ASN A 360 -30.89 -13.78 38.85
CA ASN A 360 -29.82 -12.80 38.67
C ASN A 360 -28.67 -13.23 37.72
N GLN A 361 -28.98 -14.08 36.76
CA GLN A 361 -28.01 -14.50 35.75
C GLN A 361 -27.78 -13.40 34.75
N THR A 362 -26.55 -13.37 34.18
CA THR A 362 -26.16 -12.48 33.12
C THR A 362 -25.80 -13.23 31.86
N LEU A 363 -26.35 -12.82 30.73
CA LEU A 363 -26.12 -13.40 29.42
C LEU A 363 -25.61 -12.34 28.45
N THR A 364 -24.54 -12.61 27.72
CA THR A 364 -24.07 -11.78 26.62
C THR A 364 -24.68 -12.30 25.32
N VAL A 365 -25.29 -11.39 24.57
CA VAL A 365 -25.89 -11.72 23.24
C VAL A 365 -25.39 -10.73 22.21
N ALA A 366 -25.14 -11.16 20.98
CA ALA A 366 -24.82 -10.29 19.87
C ALA A 366 -26.06 -10.05 19.00
N ARG A 367 -26.17 -8.90 18.38
CA ARG A 367 -27.19 -8.61 17.35
C ARG A 367 -26.99 -9.49 16.13
N THR A 368 -28.04 -9.67 15.37
CA THR A 368 -28.02 -10.40 14.09
C THR A 368 -27.05 -9.73 13.13
N GLY A 369 -27.10 -8.37 13.02
CA GLY A 369 -26.17 -7.58 12.22
C GLY A 369 -26.24 -7.88 10.73
N TYR A 370 -25.28 -7.36 9.97
CA TYR A 370 -25.20 -7.52 8.53
C TYR A 370 -23.84 -8.08 8.15
N TRP A 371 -23.82 -9.03 7.21
CA TRP A 371 -22.57 -9.52 6.66
C TRP A 371 -21.97 -8.51 5.68
N GLU A 372 -20.66 -8.47 5.59
CA GLU A 372 -19.97 -7.60 4.65
C GLU A 372 -20.41 -7.83 3.20
N THR A 373 -20.72 -9.07 2.86
CA THR A 373 -21.24 -9.44 1.52
C THR A 373 -22.55 -8.75 1.16
N ASP A 374 -23.33 -8.28 2.13
CA ASP A 374 -24.59 -7.54 1.91
C ASP A 374 -24.36 -6.03 1.86
N LEU A 375 -23.28 -5.58 2.48
CA LEU A 375 -22.97 -4.16 2.66
C LEU A 375 -22.14 -3.59 1.52
N VAL A 376 -21.23 -4.37 0.92
CA VAL A 376 -20.30 -3.91 -0.12
C VAL A 376 -20.78 -4.25 -1.53
N ASN A 377 -20.45 -3.40 -2.49
CA ASN A 377 -20.67 -3.68 -3.91
C ASN A 377 -19.50 -4.54 -4.43
N PRO A 378 -19.76 -5.76 -4.94
CA PRO A 378 -18.70 -6.60 -5.46
C PRO A 378 -18.22 -6.21 -6.85
N LYS A 379 -18.96 -5.38 -7.57
CA LYS A 379 -18.55 -4.91 -8.89
C LYS A 379 -17.40 -3.94 -8.74
N ILE A 380 -16.39 -4.12 -9.57
CA ILE A 380 -15.25 -3.23 -9.67
C ILE A 380 -15.09 -2.73 -11.08
N ASP A 381 -14.70 -1.47 -11.21
CA ASP A 381 -14.13 -0.93 -12.42
C ASP A 381 -12.85 -0.13 -12.12
N ASN A 382 -11.91 -0.12 -13.06
CA ASN A 382 -10.70 0.66 -12.95
C ASN A 382 -10.33 1.24 -14.31
N LEU A 383 -10.42 2.56 -14.43
CA LEU A 383 -10.01 3.31 -15.62
C LEU A 383 -8.67 3.99 -15.33
N LYS A 384 -7.69 3.77 -16.20
CA LYS A 384 -6.40 4.45 -16.17
C LYS A 384 -6.17 5.17 -17.49
N LEU A 385 -5.77 6.43 -17.41
CA LEU A 385 -5.34 7.24 -18.53
C LEU A 385 -3.99 7.86 -18.20
N ASP A 386 -3.05 7.77 -19.11
CA ASP A 386 -1.73 8.36 -19.00
C ASP A 386 -1.34 9.02 -20.33
N ALA A 387 -0.78 10.21 -20.25
CA ALA A 387 -0.27 10.91 -21.41
C ALA A 387 1.03 11.64 -21.04
N SER A 388 2.02 11.62 -21.94
CA SER A 388 3.23 12.39 -21.73
C SER A 388 3.80 13.00 -23.00
N LEU A 389 4.42 14.16 -22.83
CA LEU A 389 5.11 14.91 -23.86
C LEU A 389 6.58 15.03 -23.47
N HIS A 390 7.47 14.82 -24.41
CA HIS A 390 8.91 14.83 -24.18
C HIS A 390 9.59 15.69 -25.23
N TYR A 391 10.49 16.56 -24.80
CA TYR A 391 11.25 17.42 -25.67
C TYR A 391 12.73 17.41 -25.29
N ARG A 392 13.61 17.13 -26.26
CA ARG A 392 15.07 17.13 -26.08
C ARG A 392 15.65 18.48 -26.45
N LEU A 393 16.24 19.16 -25.47
CA LEU A 393 17.03 20.35 -25.63
C LEU A 393 18.47 19.95 -25.95
N GLY A 394 18.79 19.81 -27.23
CA GLY A 394 20.09 19.28 -27.66
C GLY A 394 20.28 17.81 -27.29
N SER A 395 21.55 17.41 -27.06
CA SER A 395 21.88 15.99 -26.73
C SER A 395 21.89 15.68 -25.25
N ASN A 396 21.79 16.68 -24.40
CA ASN A 396 22.14 16.55 -22.99
C ASN A 396 20.96 16.77 -22.03
N THR A 397 19.86 17.30 -22.50
CA THR A 397 18.73 17.66 -21.62
C THR A 397 17.40 17.26 -22.24
N GLU A 398 16.54 16.65 -21.47
CA GLU A 398 15.16 16.33 -21.82
C GLU A 398 14.21 17.02 -20.83
N ILE A 399 13.17 17.66 -21.37
CA ILE A 399 12.05 18.19 -20.62
C ILE A 399 10.86 17.27 -20.90
N SER A 400 10.16 16.83 -19.85
CA SER A 400 8.96 16.03 -19.99
C SER A 400 7.84 16.56 -19.12
N TYR A 401 6.62 16.50 -19.67
CA TYR A 401 5.40 16.70 -18.91
C TYR A 401 4.56 15.42 -18.99
N SER A 402 4.04 14.96 -17.87
CA SER A 402 3.12 13.81 -17.84
C SER A 402 1.89 14.12 -17.01
N TYR A 403 0.76 13.62 -17.51
CA TYR A 403 -0.52 13.59 -16.84
C TYR A 403 -0.98 12.16 -16.66
N ARG A 404 -1.40 11.80 -15.45
CA ARG A 404 -1.95 10.48 -15.14
C ARG A 404 -3.26 10.64 -14.41
N TYR A 405 -4.25 9.86 -14.81
CA TYR A 405 -5.58 9.79 -14.22
C TYR A 405 -5.89 8.33 -13.91
N GLY A 406 -6.36 8.07 -12.69
CA GLY A 406 -6.91 6.78 -12.29
C GLY A 406 -8.26 6.97 -11.61
N LYS A 407 -9.24 6.16 -11.99
CA LYS A 407 -10.52 5.98 -11.31
C LYS A 407 -10.64 4.52 -10.91
N MET A 408 -11.00 4.25 -9.64
CA MET A 408 -11.08 2.88 -9.14
C MET A 408 -12.22 2.67 -8.17
N ASP A 409 -12.69 1.41 -8.15
CA ASP A 409 -13.55 0.83 -7.12
C ASP A 409 -12.83 -0.34 -6.44
N GLY A 410 -13.28 -0.70 -5.22
CA GLY A 410 -12.73 -1.83 -4.47
C GLY A 410 -13.02 -1.73 -2.98
N VAL A 411 -12.55 -2.71 -2.22
CA VAL A 411 -12.63 -2.71 -0.75
C VAL A 411 -11.24 -2.48 -0.16
N PHE A 412 -11.17 -1.58 0.78
CA PHE A 412 -9.95 -1.24 1.48
C PHE A 412 -10.09 -1.46 2.99
N GLN A 413 -9.09 -2.09 3.61
CA GLN A 413 -9.05 -2.33 5.05
C GLN A 413 -7.90 -1.56 5.71
N ARG A 414 -8.22 -0.83 6.78
CA ARG A 414 -7.28 -0.26 7.75
C ARG A 414 -7.72 -0.63 9.17
N GLY A 415 -7.94 0.30 10.09
CA GLY A 415 -8.64 0.02 11.36
C GLY A 415 -10.15 -0.17 11.22
N ASN A 416 -10.69 -0.02 10.02
CA ASN A 416 -12.07 -0.27 9.60
C ASN A 416 -12.06 -0.65 8.13
N LYS A 417 -13.18 -1.18 7.62
CA LYS A 417 -13.36 -1.43 6.20
C LYS A 417 -14.07 -0.29 5.51
N ILE A 418 -13.62 0.01 4.30
CA ILE A 418 -14.10 1.07 3.46
C ILE A 418 -14.42 0.49 2.09
N GLN A 419 -15.64 0.72 1.61
CA GLN A 419 -15.95 0.56 0.20
C GLN A 419 -15.42 1.79 -0.53
N LEU A 420 -14.43 1.60 -1.37
CA LEU A 420 -13.98 2.60 -2.32
C LEU A 420 -14.92 2.57 -3.51
N ASN A 421 -15.43 3.73 -3.89
CA ASN A 421 -16.37 3.87 -5.00
C ASN A 421 -16.11 5.18 -5.72
N ASN A 422 -15.80 5.11 -7.02
CA ASN A 422 -15.43 6.26 -7.82
C ASN A 422 -14.25 7.08 -7.27
N VAL A 423 -13.27 6.42 -6.65
CA VAL A 423 -12.06 7.10 -6.17
C VAL A 423 -11.25 7.59 -7.35
N VAL A 424 -10.92 8.89 -7.38
CA VAL A 424 -10.16 9.51 -8.46
C VAL A 424 -8.84 10.05 -7.91
N VAL A 425 -7.75 9.70 -8.59
CA VAL A 425 -6.44 10.33 -8.38
C VAL A 425 -5.89 10.85 -9.69
N GLN A 426 -5.34 12.06 -9.65
CA GLN A 426 -4.77 12.76 -10.80
C GLN A 426 -3.35 13.24 -10.46
N ASN A 427 -2.41 12.97 -11.35
CA ASN A 427 -1.02 13.41 -11.19
C ASN A 427 -0.60 14.26 -12.40
N HIS A 428 0.01 15.42 -12.12
CA HIS A 428 0.68 16.27 -13.09
C HIS A 428 2.15 16.32 -12.72
N LYS A 429 3.05 15.92 -13.63
CA LYS A 429 4.50 15.97 -13.39
C LYS A 429 5.20 16.75 -14.50
N LEU A 430 6.09 17.67 -14.12
CA LEU A 430 7.08 18.30 -14.97
C LEU A 430 8.46 17.84 -14.52
N GLU A 431 9.29 17.38 -15.44
CA GLU A 431 10.66 16.96 -15.16
C GLU A 431 11.62 17.54 -16.18
N ILE A 432 12.77 18.02 -15.70
CA ILE A 432 13.92 18.44 -16.50
C ILE A 432 15.07 17.53 -16.08
N LYS A 433 15.54 16.69 -17.00
CA LYS A 433 16.64 15.75 -16.77
C LYS A 433 17.80 16.11 -17.67
N GLY A 434 18.93 16.45 -17.07
CA GLY A 434 20.21 16.64 -17.75
C GLY A 434 21.14 15.45 -17.52
N VAL A 435 22.40 15.57 -17.98
CA VAL A 435 23.43 14.55 -17.78
C VAL A 435 23.81 14.40 -16.31
N ASP A 436 23.98 15.55 -15.64
CA ASP A 436 24.51 15.59 -14.27
C ASP A 436 23.44 16.09 -13.27
N PHE A 437 22.21 16.36 -13.70
CA PHE A 437 21.15 16.84 -12.81
C PHE A 437 19.77 16.37 -13.22
N SER A 438 18.87 16.36 -12.28
CA SER A 438 17.44 16.26 -12.54
C SER A 438 16.64 17.13 -11.58
N VAL A 439 15.61 17.79 -12.09
CA VAL A 439 14.64 18.55 -11.30
C VAL A 439 13.26 18.09 -11.69
N ARG A 440 12.43 17.81 -10.70
CA ARG A 440 11.08 17.28 -10.87
C ARG A 440 10.12 18.02 -9.97
N ALA A 441 8.98 18.43 -10.52
CA ALA A 441 7.87 18.95 -9.75
C ALA A 441 6.60 18.20 -10.11
N TYR A 442 5.75 17.86 -9.10
CA TYR A 442 4.46 17.25 -9.38
C TYR A 442 3.37 17.73 -8.43
N VAL A 443 2.14 17.58 -8.89
CA VAL A 443 0.92 17.75 -8.11
C VAL A 443 0.12 16.46 -8.22
N SER A 444 -0.21 15.87 -7.08
CA SER A 444 -1.12 14.73 -6.99
C SER A 444 -2.39 15.16 -6.28
N ARG A 445 -3.56 14.88 -6.84
CA ARG A 445 -4.86 15.19 -6.27
C ARG A 445 -5.67 13.93 -6.04
N GLU A 446 -6.30 13.86 -4.89
CA GLU A 446 -7.13 12.75 -4.44
C GLU A 446 -8.55 13.22 -4.18
N ASN A 447 -9.53 12.40 -4.59
CA ASN A 447 -10.92 12.53 -4.23
C ASN A 447 -11.51 11.13 -4.04
N THR A 448 -12.07 10.86 -2.86
CA THR A 448 -12.64 9.55 -2.51
C THR A 448 -13.99 9.25 -3.16
N GLY A 449 -14.53 10.16 -3.97
CA GLY A 449 -15.80 9.96 -4.71
C GLY A 449 -16.97 9.62 -3.78
N ASP A 450 -17.65 8.52 -4.10
CA ASP A 450 -18.85 8.05 -3.38
C ASP A 450 -18.51 6.93 -2.35
N SER A 451 -17.29 6.90 -1.85
CA SER A 451 -16.82 5.91 -0.88
C SER A 451 -17.57 5.99 0.45
N TYR A 452 -17.64 4.87 1.17
CA TYR A 452 -18.30 4.82 2.48
C TYR A 452 -17.64 3.82 3.43
N ASN A 453 -17.83 4.07 4.73
CA ASN A 453 -17.37 3.19 5.81
C ASN A 453 -18.40 2.09 6.05
N VAL A 454 -17.96 0.83 6.03
CA VAL A 454 -18.83 -0.35 6.12
C VAL A 454 -19.45 -0.48 7.52
N LYS A 455 -18.66 -0.29 8.59
CA LYS A 455 -19.18 -0.38 9.95
C LYS A 455 -20.23 0.67 10.29
N PRO A 456 -20.03 1.99 10.04
CA PRO A 456 -21.08 2.96 10.22
C PRO A 456 -22.35 2.68 9.41
N LEU A 457 -22.21 2.14 8.20
CA LEU A 457 -23.37 1.70 7.41
C LEU A 457 -24.16 0.61 8.14
N ALA A 458 -23.49 -0.45 8.59
CA ALA A 458 -24.14 -1.56 9.29
C ALA A 458 -24.76 -1.13 10.62
N ASP A 459 -24.05 -0.31 11.40
CA ASP A 459 -24.53 0.21 12.69
C ASP A 459 -25.78 1.06 12.49
N ASN A 460 -25.81 1.91 11.47
CA ASN A 460 -26.95 2.79 11.20
C ASN A 460 -28.13 2.02 10.58
N LEU A 461 -27.90 1.00 9.76
CA LEU A 461 -28.94 0.10 9.29
C LEU A 461 -29.66 -0.55 10.48
N ASP A 462 -28.92 -1.10 11.44
CA ASP A 462 -29.48 -1.66 12.67
C ASP A 462 -30.21 -0.62 13.52
N LEU A 463 -29.63 0.58 13.66
CA LEU A 463 -30.16 1.65 14.50
C LEU A 463 -31.48 2.18 13.97
N TYR A 464 -31.55 2.45 12.67
CA TYR A 464 -32.73 3.07 12.06
C TYR A 464 -33.88 2.10 11.82
N SER A 465 -33.61 0.82 11.65
CA SER A 465 -34.64 -0.20 11.44
C SER A 465 -34.96 -1.02 12.68
N GLY A 466 -33.96 -1.38 13.49
CA GLY A 466 -34.09 -2.26 14.66
C GLY A 466 -33.99 -1.54 16.02
N GLY A 467 -33.69 -0.23 16.02
CA GLY A 467 -33.48 0.56 17.25
C GLY A 467 -32.10 0.39 17.88
N SER A 468 -31.85 1.10 18.97
CA SER A 468 -30.58 1.05 19.71
C SER A 468 -30.28 -0.35 20.28
N ASN A 469 -29.01 -0.62 20.60
CA ASN A 469 -28.61 -1.88 21.25
C ASN A 469 -29.38 -2.11 22.56
N SER A 470 -29.65 -1.04 23.33
CA SER A 470 -30.45 -1.12 24.56
C SER A 470 -31.90 -1.51 24.27
N ALA A 471 -32.56 -0.87 23.28
CA ALA A 471 -33.94 -1.18 22.92
C ALA A 471 -34.07 -2.60 22.38
N TRP A 472 -33.17 -3.02 21.50
CA TRP A 472 -33.09 -4.38 20.98
C TRP A 472 -32.84 -5.39 22.11
N GLY A 473 -31.89 -5.12 23.00
CA GLY A 473 -31.59 -5.99 24.14
C GLY A 473 -32.73 -6.11 25.10
N THR A 474 -33.55 -5.08 25.31
CA THR A 474 -34.77 -5.14 26.14
C THR A 474 -35.79 -6.06 25.52
N LYS A 475 -36.07 -5.95 24.22
CA LYS A 475 -36.98 -6.89 23.49
C LYS A 475 -36.49 -8.32 23.60
N PHE A 476 -35.19 -8.54 23.35
CA PHE A 476 -34.55 -9.85 23.46
C PHE A 476 -34.71 -10.44 24.86
N LYS A 477 -34.37 -9.67 25.92
CA LYS A 477 -34.46 -10.08 27.31
C LYS A 477 -35.90 -10.48 27.70
N THR A 478 -36.85 -9.63 27.30
CA THR A 478 -38.27 -9.88 27.64
C THR A 478 -38.74 -11.21 27.02
N GLU A 479 -38.49 -11.43 25.73
CA GLU A 479 -38.89 -12.64 25.06
C GLU A 479 -38.14 -13.88 25.56
N LEU A 480 -36.82 -13.75 25.77
CA LEU A 480 -36.00 -14.84 26.33
C LEU A 480 -36.57 -15.31 27.67
N GLN A 481 -36.89 -14.36 28.60
CA GLN A 481 -37.41 -14.70 29.91
C GLN A 481 -38.81 -15.36 29.79
N ASN A 482 -39.66 -14.88 28.87
CA ASN A 482 -40.97 -15.47 28.61
C ASN A 482 -40.84 -16.93 28.15
N GLN A 483 -39.94 -17.21 27.21
CA GLN A 483 -39.75 -18.58 26.70
C GLN A 483 -39.14 -19.52 27.75
N LEU A 484 -38.18 -19.01 28.55
CA LEU A 484 -37.63 -19.78 29.69
C LEU A 484 -38.70 -20.10 30.76
N ASN A 485 -39.55 -19.14 31.05
CA ASN A 485 -40.67 -19.35 31.98
C ASN A 485 -41.70 -20.40 31.47
N ASN A 486 -41.79 -20.52 30.15
CA ASN A 486 -42.62 -21.56 29.50
C ASN A 486 -41.92 -22.92 29.37
N GLY A 487 -40.73 -23.08 29.97
CA GLY A 487 -39.99 -24.33 30.00
C GLY A 487 -39.22 -24.65 28.71
N ILE A 488 -39.03 -23.65 27.83
CA ILE A 488 -38.22 -23.82 26.63
C ILE A 488 -36.73 -23.77 27.03
N ASP A 489 -35.92 -24.66 26.47
CA ASP A 489 -34.46 -24.65 26.70
C ASP A 489 -33.78 -23.36 26.27
N LEU A 490 -32.62 -23.03 26.87
CA LEU A 490 -31.94 -21.76 26.70
C LEU A 490 -31.53 -21.47 25.24
N ALA A 491 -31.13 -22.47 24.47
CA ALA A 491 -30.68 -22.28 23.09
C ALA A 491 -31.87 -21.94 22.17
N THR A 492 -32.96 -22.70 22.29
CA THR A 492 -34.22 -22.48 21.56
C THR A 492 -34.85 -21.14 21.97
N ALA A 493 -34.96 -20.87 23.28
CA ALA A 493 -35.48 -19.63 23.83
C ALA A 493 -34.67 -18.42 23.30
N GLY A 494 -33.35 -18.54 23.22
CA GLY A 494 -32.46 -17.52 22.64
C GLY A 494 -32.72 -17.27 21.17
N THR A 495 -33.00 -18.30 20.39
CA THR A 495 -33.37 -18.19 18.98
C THR A 495 -34.70 -17.44 18.79
N LEU A 496 -35.72 -17.80 19.55
CA LEU A 496 -37.03 -17.14 19.51
C LEU A 496 -36.93 -15.67 19.97
N ALA A 497 -36.15 -15.42 21.01
CA ALA A 497 -35.90 -14.08 21.51
C ALA A 497 -35.22 -13.20 20.47
N ARG A 498 -34.29 -13.74 19.70
CA ARG A 498 -33.61 -13.02 18.59
C ARG A 498 -34.62 -12.66 17.49
N GLN A 499 -35.47 -13.60 17.09
CA GLN A 499 -36.52 -13.34 16.08
C GLN A 499 -37.48 -12.22 16.52
N ALA A 500 -37.88 -12.20 17.79
CA ALA A 500 -38.72 -11.15 18.34
C ALA A 500 -38.01 -9.80 18.41
N ALA A 501 -36.73 -9.77 18.79
CA ALA A 501 -35.95 -8.57 18.90
C ALA A 501 -35.63 -7.94 17.52
N ASP A 502 -35.46 -8.77 16.49
CA ASP A 502 -35.17 -8.37 15.12
C ASP A 502 -36.40 -7.90 14.33
N LYS A 503 -37.60 -8.03 14.89
CA LYS A 503 -38.85 -7.62 14.22
C LYS A 503 -38.78 -6.12 13.84
N GLY A 504 -38.90 -5.85 12.54
CA GLY A 504 -38.80 -4.51 11.96
C GLY A 504 -37.43 -4.13 11.42
N ARG A 505 -36.42 -5.01 11.59
CA ARG A 505 -35.12 -4.87 10.95
C ARG A 505 -35.29 -5.01 9.42
N VAL A 506 -34.60 -4.14 8.65
CA VAL A 506 -34.55 -4.30 7.19
C VAL A 506 -33.65 -5.47 6.81
N GLU A 507 -34.14 -6.36 5.95
CA GLU A 507 -33.44 -7.57 5.57
C GLU A 507 -32.69 -7.39 4.23
N PRO A 508 -31.43 -7.86 4.10
CA PRO A 508 -30.71 -7.85 2.85
C PRO A 508 -31.51 -8.47 1.70
N GLY A 509 -31.41 -7.89 0.51
CA GLY A 509 -32.16 -8.31 -0.67
C GLY A 509 -33.57 -7.72 -0.77
N THR A 510 -34.04 -6.94 0.21
CA THR A 510 -35.30 -6.20 0.13
C THR A 510 -35.11 -4.78 -0.37
N GLN A 511 -36.13 -4.20 -1.02
CA GLN A 511 -36.10 -2.80 -1.47
C GLN A 511 -35.89 -1.84 -0.27
N ALA A 512 -36.52 -2.10 0.87
CA ALA A 512 -36.38 -1.30 2.08
C ALA A 512 -34.90 -1.25 2.59
N PHE A 513 -34.18 -2.37 2.48
CA PHE A 513 -32.75 -2.42 2.80
C PHE A 513 -31.94 -1.54 1.86
N GLU A 514 -32.15 -1.67 0.53
CA GLU A 514 -31.41 -0.90 -0.45
C GLU A 514 -31.71 0.60 -0.34
N ASP A 515 -32.96 0.99 -0.12
CA ASP A 515 -33.37 2.39 0.03
C ASP A 515 -32.70 3.01 1.28
N LEU A 516 -32.72 2.33 2.41
CA LEU A 516 -32.09 2.79 3.63
C LEU A 516 -30.55 2.84 3.48
N LYS A 517 -29.94 1.78 2.92
CA LYS A 517 -28.52 1.76 2.60
C LYS A 517 -28.11 2.94 1.73
N ASN A 518 -28.82 3.17 0.61
CA ASN A 518 -28.56 4.27 -0.31
C ASN A 518 -28.74 5.66 0.32
N THR A 519 -29.54 5.77 1.34
CA THR A 519 -29.69 6.99 2.13
C THR A 519 -28.48 7.19 3.05
N ILE A 520 -28.10 6.14 3.83
CA ILE A 520 -27.02 6.22 4.82
C ILE A 520 -25.67 6.51 4.17
N ILE A 521 -25.34 5.87 3.02
CA ILE A 521 -24.05 6.05 2.36
C ILE A 521 -23.83 7.46 1.79
N LYS A 522 -24.89 8.27 1.62
CA LYS A 522 -24.80 9.64 1.14
C LYS A 522 -24.65 10.68 2.25
N ILE A 523 -24.90 10.28 3.49
CA ILE A 523 -24.79 11.17 4.66
C ILE A 523 -23.38 11.07 5.21
N ASN A 524 -22.75 12.21 5.50
CA ASN A 524 -21.42 12.23 6.08
C ASN A 524 -21.38 11.48 7.42
N ASN A 525 -20.30 10.73 7.64
CA ASN A 525 -20.10 9.90 8.81
C ASN A 525 -19.56 10.73 10.00
N TRP A 526 -20.39 11.53 10.60
CA TRP A 526 -20.08 12.27 11.82
C TRP A 526 -21.15 12.05 12.91
N ASP A 527 -20.81 12.36 14.16
CA ASP A 527 -21.70 12.20 15.30
C ASP A 527 -22.63 13.41 15.49
N ILE A 528 -23.52 13.62 14.52
CA ILE A 528 -24.55 14.64 14.57
C ILE A 528 -25.87 14.11 14.01
N LYS A 529 -26.98 14.72 14.44
CA LYS A 529 -28.32 14.38 13.95
C LYS A 529 -28.45 14.73 12.45
N SER A 530 -28.82 13.75 11.63
CA SER A 530 -29.09 13.98 10.22
C SER A 530 -30.54 14.43 10.01
N SER A 531 -30.74 15.48 9.23
CA SER A 531 -32.06 15.92 8.78
C SER A 531 -32.62 15.06 7.64
N ALA A 532 -31.79 14.26 6.98
CA ALA A 532 -32.21 13.41 5.87
C ALA A 532 -33.01 12.19 6.34
N ILE A 533 -32.88 11.78 7.61
CA ILE A 533 -33.58 10.65 8.20
C ILE A 533 -34.41 11.18 9.37
N PRO A 534 -35.74 11.16 9.26
CA PRO A 534 -36.61 11.61 10.37
C PRO A 534 -36.32 10.83 11.65
N ASN A 535 -36.23 11.52 12.78
CA ASN A 535 -35.95 10.97 14.10
C ASN A 535 -34.59 10.23 14.19
N ALA A 536 -33.64 10.54 13.31
CA ALA A 536 -32.30 10.00 13.39
C ALA A 536 -31.64 10.31 14.73
N PRO A 537 -30.95 9.34 15.35
CA PRO A 537 -30.12 9.59 16.51
C PRO A 537 -28.91 10.45 16.16
N LEU A 538 -28.09 10.80 17.15
CA LEU A 538 -26.91 11.66 16.99
C LEU A 538 -25.80 11.06 16.12
N THR A 539 -25.91 9.82 15.67
CA THR A 539 -24.96 9.21 14.73
C THR A 539 -25.29 9.63 13.29
N GLY A 540 -24.27 10.00 12.54
CA GLY A 540 -24.43 10.43 11.15
C GLY A 540 -24.68 9.29 10.17
N GLY A 541 -24.21 9.45 8.92
CA GLY A 541 -24.27 8.43 7.89
C GLY A 541 -23.02 7.57 7.82
N ALA A 542 -22.66 7.15 6.61
CA ALA A 542 -21.49 6.32 6.35
C ALA A 542 -20.54 6.91 5.28
N ALA A 543 -20.91 8.00 4.61
CA ALA A 543 -20.11 8.59 3.54
C ALA A 543 -18.68 8.93 4.00
N LEU A 544 -17.71 8.62 3.15
CA LEU A 544 -16.31 8.99 3.32
C LEU A 544 -15.96 10.07 2.29
N ILE A 545 -15.91 11.31 2.71
CA ILE A 545 -15.65 12.46 1.85
C ILE A 545 -14.24 12.99 2.18
N GLN A 546 -13.26 12.64 1.37
CA GLN A 546 -11.88 13.08 1.56
C GLN A 546 -11.34 13.66 0.25
N LYS A 547 -10.68 14.81 0.35
CA LYS A 547 -10.03 15.47 -0.77
C LYS A 547 -8.69 16.04 -0.32
N SER A 548 -7.66 15.82 -1.11
CA SER A 548 -6.33 16.36 -0.81
C SER A 548 -5.53 16.65 -2.06
N SER A 549 -4.48 17.44 -1.89
CA SER A 549 -3.46 17.68 -2.91
C SER A 549 -2.07 17.52 -2.29
N ILE A 550 -1.16 16.93 -3.03
CA ILE A 550 0.28 16.87 -2.72
C ILE A 550 0.99 17.74 -3.74
N TYR A 551 1.73 18.74 -3.27
CA TYR A 551 2.64 19.53 -4.08
C TYR A 551 4.05 19.10 -3.70
N HIS A 552 4.84 18.67 -4.69
CA HIS A 552 6.19 18.21 -4.45
C HIS A 552 7.15 18.77 -5.49
N ILE A 553 8.33 19.18 -5.06
CA ILE A 553 9.46 19.51 -5.90
C ILE A 553 10.69 18.82 -5.33
N GLU A 554 11.48 18.23 -6.21
CA GLU A 554 12.81 17.69 -5.86
C GLU A 554 13.83 17.98 -6.94
N GLY A 555 15.08 18.06 -6.53
CA GLY A 555 16.20 18.19 -7.44
C GLY A 555 17.41 17.44 -6.92
N GLN A 556 18.23 16.94 -7.84
CA GLN A 556 19.52 16.35 -7.52
C GLN A 556 20.58 16.76 -8.53
N TRP A 557 21.83 16.80 -8.09
CA TRP A 557 22.97 17.19 -8.89
C TRP A 557 24.17 16.29 -8.62
N ASP A 558 24.70 15.68 -9.67
CA ASP A 558 25.99 14.97 -9.64
C ASP A 558 27.13 15.98 -9.87
N LEU A 559 27.84 16.25 -8.80
CA LEU A 559 28.98 17.19 -8.79
C LEU A 559 30.32 16.51 -9.04
N SER A 560 30.32 15.19 -9.26
CA SER A 560 31.55 14.37 -9.36
C SER A 560 32.55 14.90 -10.39
N LYS A 561 32.06 15.39 -11.53
CA LYS A 561 32.93 15.99 -12.58
C LYS A 561 33.48 17.36 -12.22
N LYS A 562 32.90 18.03 -11.22
CA LYS A 562 33.31 19.37 -10.79
C LYS A 562 34.33 19.34 -9.64
N ILE A 563 34.45 18.20 -8.97
CA ILE A 563 35.36 17.99 -7.84
C ILE A 563 36.63 17.35 -8.35
N MET A 564 37.60 18.19 -8.70
CA MET A 564 38.92 17.76 -9.17
C MET A 564 40.00 18.35 -8.24
N VAL A 565 40.90 17.49 -7.76
CA VAL A 565 42.07 17.89 -6.97
C VAL A 565 43.31 17.33 -7.68
N ALA A 566 44.20 18.19 -8.15
CA ALA A 566 45.39 17.80 -8.90
C ALA A 566 45.10 16.80 -10.04
N GLU A 567 44.11 17.14 -10.86
CA GLU A 567 43.62 16.33 -12.02
C GLU A 567 43.04 14.95 -11.66
N ARG A 568 42.91 14.64 -10.38
CA ARG A 568 42.27 13.37 -9.89
C ARG A 568 40.94 13.66 -9.26
N ARG A 569 40.01 12.73 -9.47
CA ARG A 569 38.70 12.71 -8.78
C ARG A 569 38.88 12.04 -7.42
N PRO A 570 38.77 12.77 -6.29
CA PRO A 570 38.97 12.19 -4.97
C PRO A 570 37.81 11.26 -4.55
N PHE A 571 36.58 11.60 -4.95
CA PHE A 571 35.36 10.84 -4.74
C PHE A 571 34.26 11.36 -5.68
N ASP A 572 33.20 10.60 -5.87
CA ASP A 572 31.98 11.04 -6.53
C ASP A 572 31.05 11.68 -5.49
N LEU A 573 30.39 12.80 -5.85
CA LEU A 573 29.49 13.51 -4.95
C LEU A 573 28.15 13.77 -5.63
N LEU A 574 27.08 13.24 -5.04
CA LEU A 574 25.69 13.52 -5.38
C LEU A 574 25.04 14.31 -4.26
N ILE A 575 24.40 15.42 -4.60
CA ILE A 575 23.57 16.20 -3.66
C ILE A 575 22.15 16.27 -4.15
N GLY A 576 21.19 16.46 -3.25
CA GLY A 576 19.79 16.67 -3.62
C GLY A 576 19.00 17.31 -2.50
N ALA A 577 17.86 17.88 -2.89
CA ALA A 577 16.90 18.48 -1.97
C ALA A 577 15.48 18.29 -2.48
N ASP A 578 14.52 18.26 -1.55
CA ASP A 578 13.10 18.17 -1.85
C ASP A 578 12.25 19.00 -0.88
N ALA A 579 11.09 19.42 -1.37
CA ALA A 579 10.06 20.05 -0.55
C ALA A 579 8.70 19.45 -0.92
N ARG A 580 7.87 19.21 0.11
CA ARG A 580 6.55 18.64 -0.05
C ARG A 580 5.53 19.35 0.83
N VAL A 581 4.40 19.70 0.24
CA VAL A 581 3.26 20.29 0.94
C VAL A 581 2.04 19.40 0.68
N TYR A 582 1.42 18.94 1.73
CA TYR A 582 0.11 18.32 1.70
C TYR A 582 -0.94 19.38 2.02
N GLU A 583 -1.93 19.50 1.15
CA GLU A 583 -3.12 20.31 1.36
C GLU A 583 -4.30 19.36 1.58
N ILE A 584 -4.93 19.45 2.73
CA ILE A 584 -6.09 18.63 3.12
C ILE A 584 -7.30 19.55 3.22
N ILE A 585 -8.38 19.17 2.54
CA ILE A 585 -9.64 19.88 2.58
C ILE A 585 -10.47 19.28 3.71
N PRO A 586 -10.83 20.05 4.76
CA PRO A 586 -11.67 19.56 5.85
C PRO A 586 -13.01 19.03 5.33
N ASP A 587 -13.42 17.88 5.85
CA ASP A 587 -14.66 17.19 5.48
C ASP A 587 -15.68 17.14 6.64
N GLY A 588 -15.34 17.79 7.76
CA GLY A 588 -16.16 17.83 8.96
C GLY A 588 -16.15 16.56 9.79
N ASN A 589 -15.43 15.51 9.36
CA ASN A 589 -15.34 14.24 10.08
C ASN A 589 -13.91 13.71 10.17
N ASN A 590 -13.35 13.20 9.05
CA ASN A 590 -11.98 12.63 9.10
C ASN A 590 -10.93 13.70 9.33
N PHE A 591 -11.15 14.89 8.75
CA PHE A 591 -10.29 16.06 8.91
C PHE A 591 -11.14 17.29 9.19
N VAL A 592 -10.74 18.07 10.19
CA VAL A 592 -11.44 19.26 10.62
C VAL A 592 -10.49 20.45 10.69
N ASP A 593 -11.03 21.65 10.57
CA ASP A 593 -10.28 22.88 10.81
C ASP A 593 -10.06 23.04 12.32
N PHE A 594 -8.85 22.76 12.79
CA PHE A 594 -8.50 22.82 14.22
C PHE A 594 -8.48 24.25 14.78
N SER A 595 -8.53 25.28 13.94
CA SER A 595 -8.67 26.67 14.40
C SER A 595 -10.09 27.01 14.84
N ARG A 596 -11.08 26.15 14.53
CA ARG A 596 -12.47 26.31 14.95
C ARG A 596 -12.69 25.71 16.34
N PRO A 597 -13.65 26.21 17.10
CA PRO A 597 -14.06 25.62 18.38
C PRO A 597 -14.45 24.13 18.22
N ILE A 598 -14.17 23.30 19.22
CA ILE A 598 -14.47 21.85 19.20
C ILE A 598 -15.93 21.56 18.84
N ALA A 599 -16.87 22.36 19.42
CA ALA A 599 -18.29 22.19 19.18
C ALA A 599 -18.74 22.49 17.74
N GLU A 600 -17.93 23.20 16.97
CA GLU A 600 -18.26 23.68 15.62
C GLU A 600 -17.54 22.93 14.50
N ARG A 601 -16.47 22.20 14.80
CA ARG A 601 -15.57 21.58 13.82
C ARG A 601 -16.26 20.65 12.83
N ASN A 602 -17.33 19.98 13.28
CA ASN A 602 -18.07 19.01 12.49
C ASN A 602 -19.22 19.62 11.66
N PHE A 603 -19.50 20.92 11.82
CA PHE A 603 -20.59 21.60 11.12
C PHE A 603 -20.08 22.41 9.94
N PRO A 604 -20.80 22.41 8.81
CA PRO A 604 -20.42 23.24 7.67
C PRO A 604 -20.62 24.74 8.00
N LEU A 605 -19.86 25.57 7.31
CA LEU A 605 -20.07 27.01 7.25
C LEU A 605 -21.22 27.33 6.27
N GLU A 606 -21.63 28.61 6.21
CA GLU A 606 -22.69 29.07 5.30
C GLU A 606 -22.40 28.79 3.82
N ASP A 607 -21.11 28.78 3.42
CA ASP A 607 -20.68 28.45 2.07
C ASP A 607 -20.58 26.93 1.80
N GLY A 608 -20.99 26.09 2.76
CA GLY A 608 -20.95 24.62 2.69
C GLY A 608 -19.58 24.01 2.92
N THR A 609 -18.53 24.78 3.18
CA THR A 609 -17.21 24.28 3.55
C THR A 609 -17.11 23.98 5.04
N PHE A 610 -16.10 23.18 5.46
CA PHE A 610 -15.88 22.85 6.87
C PHE A 610 -14.72 23.66 7.50
N GLY A 611 -14.34 24.76 6.87
CA GLY A 611 -13.30 25.66 7.35
C GLY A 611 -12.09 25.74 6.45
N LYS A 612 -10.96 26.18 6.99
CA LYS A 612 -9.72 26.41 6.26
C LYS A 612 -9.00 25.13 5.95
N ASN A 613 -8.37 25.05 4.75
CA ASN A 613 -7.52 23.92 4.37
C ASN A 613 -6.35 23.77 5.35
N ILE A 614 -6.00 22.52 5.64
CA ILE A 614 -4.90 22.15 6.52
C ILE A 614 -3.66 21.92 5.65
N TYR A 615 -2.53 22.47 6.06
CA TYR A 615 -1.25 22.32 5.36
C TYR A 615 -0.25 21.60 6.25
N TYR A 616 0.28 20.47 5.73
CA TYR A 616 1.35 19.72 6.39
C TYR A 616 2.59 19.74 5.49
N LYS A 617 3.72 20.23 6.02
CA LYS A 617 4.90 20.60 5.21
C LYS A 617 6.10 19.75 5.59
N LYS A 618 6.93 19.40 4.59
CA LYS A 618 8.21 18.70 4.78
C LYS A 618 9.24 19.28 3.83
N VAL A 619 10.47 19.42 4.31
CA VAL A 619 11.63 19.81 3.50
C VAL A 619 12.77 18.87 3.86
N GLY A 620 13.53 18.43 2.88
CA GLY A 620 14.69 17.57 3.10
C GLY A 620 15.81 17.82 2.11
N GLY A 621 17.01 17.39 2.46
CA GLY A 621 18.15 17.45 1.59
C GLY A 621 19.18 16.39 1.95
N PHE A 622 19.93 15.89 0.97
CA PHE A 622 20.92 14.86 1.16
C PHE A 622 22.22 15.14 0.42
N ALA A 623 23.31 14.57 0.94
CA ALA A 623 24.58 14.46 0.25
C ALA A 623 25.06 13.01 0.31
N GLN A 624 25.59 12.49 -0.80
CA GLN A 624 26.17 11.14 -0.90
C GLN A 624 27.54 11.21 -1.55
N ALA A 625 28.56 10.71 -0.86
CA ALA A 625 29.90 10.53 -1.37
C ALA A 625 30.14 9.04 -1.68
N THR A 626 30.80 8.76 -2.80
CA THR A 626 31.18 7.41 -3.20
C THR A 626 32.64 7.39 -3.61
N LYS A 627 33.38 6.37 -3.18
CA LYS A 627 34.78 6.20 -3.56
C LYS A 627 35.13 4.73 -3.75
N THR A 628 35.90 4.44 -4.80
CA THR A 628 36.45 3.12 -5.09
C THR A 628 37.93 3.04 -4.74
N PHE A 629 38.36 1.87 -4.29
CA PHE A 629 39.72 1.57 -3.88
C PHE A 629 40.17 0.22 -4.46
N PHE A 630 41.48 0.01 -4.52
CA PHE A 630 42.09 -1.27 -4.91
C PHE A 630 41.62 -1.77 -6.28
N GLU A 631 41.73 -0.92 -7.34
CA GLU A 631 41.32 -1.25 -8.71
C GLU A 631 39.86 -1.72 -8.77
N ASP A 632 38.96 -0.93 -8.17
CA ASP A 632 37.51 -1.14 -8.11
C ASP A 632 37.06 -2.39 -7.33
N LYS A 633 37.93 -2.99 -6.50
CA LYS A 633 37.55 -4.12 -5.65
C LYS A 633 36.75 -3.71 -4.43
N LEU A 634 36.99 -2.52 -3.86
CA LEU A 634 36.27 -2.01 -2.71
C LEU A 634 35.61 -0.67 -3.06
N LYS A 635 34.29 -0.61 -2.98
CA LYS A 635 33.49 0.60 -3.17
C LYS A 635 32.85 1.00 -1.84
N LEU A 636 33.11 2.20 -1.38
CA LEU A 636 32.56 2.78 -0.14
C LEU A 636 31.53 3.85 -0.47
N PHE A 637 30.44 3.87 0.27
CA PHE A 637 29.39 4.87 0.21
C PHE A 637 29.19 5.49 1.58
N ALA A 638 29.04 6.79 1.62
CA ALA A 638 28.60 7.53 2.79
C ALA A 638 27.53 8.54 2.37
N SER A 639 26.40 8.55 3.02
CA SER A 639 25.37 9.56 2.81
C SER A 639 24.78 10.04 4.12
N VAL A 640 24.32 11.28 4.10
CA VAL A 640 23.58 11.90 5.17
C VAL A 640 22.41 12.68 4.56
N ARG A 641 21.25 12.54 5.19
CA ARG A 641 20.06 13.31 4.85
C ARG A 641 19.58 14.07 6.09
N GLY A 642 19.19 15.33 5.92
CA GLY A 642 18.47 16.11 6.93
C GLY A 642 17.03 16.33 6.48
N ASP A 643 16.08 16.13 7.37
CA ASP A 643 14.65 16.34 7.15
C ASP A 643 14.07 17.26 8.23
N TYR A 644 13.22 18.20 7.81
CA TYR A 644 12.52 19.13 8.66
C TYR A 644 11.01 19.09 8.40
N ASN A 645 10.27 19.07 9.48
CA ASN A 645 8.82 19.23 9.51
C ASN A 645 8.49 20.18 10.67
N PRO A 646 7.66 21.23 10.49
CA PRO A 646 7.37 22.21 11.54
C PRO A 646 6.79 21.62 12.83
N GLU A 647 6.18 20.45 12.76
CA GLU A 647 5.52 19.77 13.90
C GLU A 647 6.49 18.94 14.76
N TYR A 648 7.74 18.73 14.29
CA TYR A 648 8.72 17.84 14.93
C TYR A 648 10.13 18.41 14.85
N ASP A 649 11.01 17.96 15.73
CA ASP A 649 12.43 18.28 15.67
C ASP A 649 13.07 17.78 14.36
N PRO A 650 14.06 18.52 13.81
CA PRO A 650 14.84 18.07 12.65
C PRO A 650 15.42 16.68 12.88
N LYS A 651 15.45 15.86 11.83
CA LYS A 651 16.01 14.48 11.86
C LYS A 651 17.14 14.34 10.87
N PHE A 652 18.18 13.62 11.27
CA PHE A 652 19.31 13.29 10.41
C PHE A 652 19.36 11.77 10.21
N THR A 653 19.60 11.36 8.97
CA THR A 653 19.57 9.97 8.53
C THR A 653 20.92 9.62 7.90
N PRO A 654 21.88 9.07 8.67
CA PRO A 654 23.15 8.60 8.12
C PRO A 654 22.98 7.24 7.45
N ARG A 655 23.81 6.98 6.43
CA ARG A 655 24.01 5.68 5.79
C ARG A 655 25.47 5.49 5.44
N LEU A 656 26.00 4.32 5.78
CA LEU A 656 27.34 3.86 5.40
C LEU A 656 27.20 2.49 4.72
N ALA A 657 27.84 2.31 3.59
CA ALA A 657 27.86 1.02 2.93
C ALA A 657 29.20 0.72 2.28
N ALA A 658 29.52 -0.56 2.19
CA ALA A 658 30.70 -1.07 1.55
C ALA A 658 30.34 -2.24 0.62
N VAL A 659 30.90 -2.24 -0.58
CA VAL A 659 30.81 -3.37 -1.51
C VAL A 659 32.22 -3.83 -1.84
N TYR A 660 32.52 -5.10 -1.51
CA TYR A 660 33.79 -5.75 -1.84
C TYR A 660 33.58 -6.79 -2.92
N THR A 661 34.27 -6.62 -4.05
CA THR A 661 34.24 -7.53 -5.20
C THR A 661 35.50 -8.38 -5.24
N ALA A 662 35.39 -9.65 -4.91
CA ALA A 662 36.47 -10.63 -5.03
C ALA A 662 36.41 -11.33 -6.40
N ASN A 663 37.57 -11.51 -7.03
CA ASN A 663 37.74 -12.20 -8.32
C ASN A 663 36.77 -11.71 -9.43
N LYS A 664 36.28 -10.47 -9.36
CA LYS A 664 35.33 -9.84 -10.30
C LYS A 664 33.94 -10.48 -10.37
N ILE A 665 33.65 -11.50 -9.57
CA ILE A 665 32.40 -12.27 -9.60
C ILE A 665 31.68 -12.36 -8.26
N HIS A 666 32.41 -12.31 -7.14
CA HIS A 666 31.82 -12.41 -5.79
C HIS A 666 31.68 -11.02 -5.20
N ASN A 667 30.47 -10.58 -4.96
CA ASN A 667 30.19 -9.27 -4.40
C ASN A 667 29.61 -9.42 -2.99
N PHE A 668 30.35 -8.95 -2.01
CA PHE A 668 29.94 -8.89 -0.61
C PHE A 668 29.56 -7.45 -0.29
N ARG A 669 28.42 -7.25 0.36
CA ARG A 669 27.96 -5.91 0.79
C ARG A 669 27.75 -5.89 2.29
N PHE A 670 28.01 -4.73 2.87
CA PHE A 670 27.66 -4.37 4.24
C PHE A 670 27.00 -3.00 4.22
N THR A 671 25.89 -2.84 4.95
CA THR A 671 25.19 -1.56 5.04
C THR A 671 24.75 -1.31 6.48
N PHE A 672 25.05 -0.14 6.96
CA PHE A 672 24.48 0.47 8.15
C PHE A 672 23.68 1.69 7.73
N GLN A 673 22.43 1.81 8.21
CA GLN A 673 21.63 2.99 7.97
C GLN A 673 20.63 3.25 9.08
N GLU A 674 20.34 4.52 9.29
CA GLU A 674 19.20 4.94 10.08
C GLU A 674 18.08 5.44 9.15
N GLY A 675 16.86 5.43 9.63
CA GLY A 675 15.70 5.97 8.92
C GLY A 675 14.69 6.51 9.92
N TYR A 676 13.90 7.47 9.49
CA TYR A 676 12.81 8.01 10.28
C TYR A 676 11.50 8.00 9.48
N ARG A 677 10.39 7.79 10.17
CA ARG A 677 9.06 7.96 9.62
C ARG A 677 8.28 8.98 10.44
N TYR A 678 7.86 10.05 9.82
CA TYR A 678 6.84 10.93 10.43
C TYR A 678 5.48 10.22 10.44
N PRO A 679 4.61 10.54 11.40
CA PRO A 679 3.22 10.13 11.29
C PRO A 679 2.66 10.46 9.91
N ALA A 680 1.96 9.51 9.29
CA ALA A 680 1.25 9.75 8.04
C ALA A 680 0.13 10.78 8.27
N ILE A 681 -0.38 11.39 7.20
CA ILE A 681 -1.41 12.45 7.30
C ILE A 681 -2.57 12.02 8.20
N PHE A 682 -3.08 10.80 8.01
CA PHE A 682 -4.17 10.30 8.85
C PHE A 682 -3.74 10.06 10.31
N GLU A 683 -2.53 9.57 10.54
CA GLU A 683 -1.98 9.38 11.88
C GLU A 683 -1.73 10.72 12.60
N ALA A 684 -1.34 11.75 11.83
CA ALA A 684 -1.05 13.07 12.38
C ALA A 684 -2.31 13.91 12.64
N LEU A 685 -3.28 13.95 11.71
CA LEU A 685 -4.30 14.97 11.60
C LEU A 685 -5.74 14.45 11.67
N SER A 686 -5.98 13.13 11.81
CA SER A 686 -7.35 12.62 11.82
C SER A 686 -8.17 13.12 13.02
N TYR A 687 -9.47 13.28 12.77
CA TYR A 687 -10.46 13.64 13.79
C TYR A 687 -11.80 12.97 13.49
N VAL A 688 -11.82 11.62 13.54
CA VAL A 688 -13.00 10.85 13.19
C VAL A 688 -13.93 10.76 14.40
N ASN A 689 -15.10 11.32 14.27
CA ASN A 689 -16.13 11.31 15.32
C ASN A 689 -17.37 10.56 14.79
N ASN A 690 -17.45 9.27 15.04
CA ASN A 690 -18.56 8.40 14.61
C ASN A 690 -19.43 7.89 15.75
N GLY A 691 -19.43 8.58 16.87
CA GLY A 691 -20.29 8.35 18.05
C GLY A 691 -19.85 7.25 19.00
N ARG A 692 -19.17 6.20 18.52
CA ARG A 692 -18.77 5.08 19.38
C ARG A 692 -17.31 5.13 19.80
N VAL A 693 -16.43 5.45 18.88
CA VAL A 693 -14.99 5.60 19.12
C VAL A 693 -14.50 6.79 18.31
N LYS A 694 -13.99 7.79 19.00
CA LYS A 694 -13.35 8.94 18.36
C LYS A 694 -11.92 8.57 18.01
N ARG A 695 -11.55 8.68 16.74
CA ARG A 695 -10.16 8.47 16.30
C ARG A 695 -9.52 9.81 16.09
N VAL A 696 -8.44 10.07 16.82
CA VAL A 696 -7.76 11.37 16.80
C VAL A 696 -6.30 11.21 16.43
N GLY A 697 -5.80 12.20 15.69
CA GLY A 697 -4.41 12.28 15.26
C GLY A 697 -3.45 12.53 16.43
N SER A 698 -2.19 12.47 16.13
CA SER A 698 -1.12 12.49 17.13
C SER A 698 -0.54 13.87 17.42
N LEU A 699 -0.88 14.90 16.65
CA LEU A 699 -0.34 16.25 16.87
C LEU A 699 -0.87 16.86 18.17
N SER A 700 -0.02 17.61 18.87
CA SER A 700 -0.30 18.09 20.22
C SER A 700 -1.57 18.94 20.31
N TYR A 701 -1.78 19.84 19.36
CA TYR A 701 -2.94 20.74 19.35
C TYR A 701 -4.29 20.07 19.08
N ILE A 702 -4.29 18.82 18.56
CA ILE A 702 -5.52 18.02 18.39
C ILE A 702 -6.05 17.56 19.75
N ASN A 703 -5.14 17.37 20.69
CA ASN A 703 -5.44 16.88 22.04
C ASN A 703 -6.10 17.91 22.94
N ASP A 704 -6.03 19.21 22.57
CA ASP A 704 -6.49 20.29 23.43
C ASP A 704 -8.00 20.19 23.68
N GLY A 705 -8.39 20.14 24.93
CA GLY A 705 -9.78 20.11 25.39
C GLY A 705 -10.49 18.74 25.28
N LEU A 706 -9.82 17.66 24.80
CA LEU A 706 -10.44 16.34 24.69
C LEU A 706 -10.20 15.41 25.88
N GLY A 707 -9.25 15.71 26.76
CA GLY A 707 -9.00 15.02 28.03
C GLY A 707 -8.42 13.61 27.94
N TYR A 708 -8.22 13.04 26.78
CA TYR A 708 -7.79 11.64 26.65
C TYR A 708 -6.33 11.38 27.05
N ARG A 709 -5.51 12.40 27.15
CA ARG A 709 -4.14 12.27 27.65
C ARG A 709 -4.04 12.28 29.16
N ASP A 710 -4.77 13.20 29.80
CA ASP A 710 -4.60 13.54 31.20
C ASP A 710 -5.77 13.04 32.06
N ASN A 711 -6.92 12.73 31.45
CA ASN A 711 -8.17 12.35 32.12
C ASN A 711 -8.77 11.08 31.51
N SER A 712 -7.96 10.02 31.39
CA SER A 712 -8.42 8.76 30.79
C SER A 712 -7.93 7.54 31.54
N TYR A 713 -8.59 6.41 31.31
CA TYR A 713 -8.16 5.07 31.73
C TYR A 713 -7.76 4.21 30.52
N THR A 714 -6.79 3.32 30.69
CA THR A 714 -6.33 2.42 29.65
C THR A 714 -7.39 1.36 29.31
N GLN A 715 -7.46 0.93 28.05
CA GLN A 715 -8.40 -0.09 27.60
C GLN A 715 -8.28 -1.39 28.40
N THR A 716 -7.06 -1.88 28.63
CA THR A 716 -6.80 -3.12 29.35
C THR A 716 -7.32 -3.03 30.80
N SER A 717 -7.07 -1.91 31.47
CA SER A 717 -7.54 -1.73 32.84
C SER A 717 -9.06 -1.66 32.96
N VAL A 718 -9.71 -0.98 32.01
CA VAL A 718 -11.19 -0.91 31.93
C VAL A 718 -11.80 -2.26 31.60
N ALA A 719 -11.19 -3.03 30.73
CA ALA A 719 -11.65 -4.39 30.39
C ALA A 719 -11.54 -5.33 31.61
N ASN A 720 -10.41 -5.33 32.30
CA ASN A 720 -10.20 -6.11 33.53
C ASN A 720 -11.17 -5.71 34.64
N PHE A 721 -11.33 -4.40 34.85
CA PHE A 721 -12.29 -3.84 35.77
C PHE A 721 -13.73 -4.32 35.50
N ASN A 722 -14.18 -4.21 34.24
CA ASN A 722 -15.52 -4.64 33.86
C ASN A 722 -15.72 -6.17 34.00
N ALA A 723 -14.70 -6.97 33.74
CA ALA A 723 -14.76 -8.42 33.95
C ALA A 723 -15.02 -8.77 35.42
N VAL A 724 -14.27 -8.12 36.34
CA VAL A 724 -14.42 -8.31 37.81
C VAL A 724 -15.77 -7.77 38.31
N VAL A 725 -16.14 -6.57 37.90
CA VAL A 725 -17.43 -5.94 38.31
C VAL A 725 -18.59 -6.80 37.84
N LYS A 726 -18.55 -7.34 36.63
CA LYS A 726 -19.58 -8.24 36.10
C LYS A 726 -19.68 -9.55 36.91
N ALA A 727 -18.54 -10.16 37.26
CA ALA A 727 -18.49 -11.34 38.10
C ALA A 727 -19.05 -11.09 39.52
N ALA A 728 -18.90 -9.85 40.03
CA ALA A 728 -19.39 -9.42 41.34
C ALA A 728 -20.85 -8.85 41.28
N GLY A 729 -21.63 -9.22 40.27
CA GLY A 729 -23.07 -8.88 40.16
C GLY A 729 -23.33 -7.53 39.43
N ASN A 730 -22.32 -6.91 38.83
CA ASN A 730 -22.45 -5.70 38.01
C ASN A 730 -23.10 -4.51 38.74
N THR A 731 -22.78 -4.31 40.02
CA THR A 731 -23.33 -3.26 40.87
C THR A 731 -22.37 -2.08 41.00
N ASP A 732 -22.89 -0.90 41.40
CA ASP A 732 -22.07 0.27 41.69
C ASP A 732 -21.11 -0.01 42.84
N ALA A 733 -21.60 -0.69 43.89
CA ALA A 733 -20.77 -1.10 45.04
C ALA A 733 -19.60 -1.98 44.62
N ALA A 734 -19.84 -2.98 43.73
CA ALA A 734 -18.77 -3.81 43.18
C ALA A 734 -17.76 -3.00 42.39
N ALA A 735 -18.21 -2.02 41.61
CA ALA A 735 -17.32 -1.13 40.87
C ALA A 735 -16.43 -0.29 41.79
N LEU A 736 -17.00 0.36 42.77
CA LEU A 736 -16.26 1.20 43.74
C LEU A 736 -15.26 0.37 44.57
N ALA A 737 -15.65 -0.87 44.96
CA ALA A 737 -14.75 -1.78 45.64
C ALA A 737 -13.54 -2.21 44.80
N ASN A 738 -13.65 -2.19 43.49
CA ASN A 738 -12.61 -2.62 42.57
C ASN A 738 -11.95 -1.47 41.77
N LYS A 739 -12.12 -0.22 42.23
CA LYS A 739 -11.57 0.97 41.54
C LYS A 739 -10.06 0.94 41.36
N GLY A 740 -9.32 0.24 42.21
CA GLY A 740 -7.86 0.06 42.10
C GLY A 740 -7.40 -0.70 40.85
N LEU A 741 -8.31 -1.38 40.13
CA LEU A 741 -7.99 -2.01 38.84
C LEU A 741 -7.87 -1.01 37.70
N LEU A 742 -8.46 0.18 37.82
CA LEU A 742 -8.41 1.22 36.80
C LEU A 742 -7.04 1.92 36.83
N GLN A 743 -6.39 1.97 35.67
CA GLN A 743 -5.08 2.60 35.51
C GLN A 743 -5.23 3.83 34.59
N ALA A 744 -4.68 4.96 35.01
CA ALA A 744 -4.64 6.17 34.20
C ALA A 744 -3.93 5.93 32.87
N GLY A 745 -4.43 6.54 31.81
CA GLY A 745 -3.76 6.59 30.53
C GLY A 745 -2.55 7.53 30.64
N ASP A 746 -1.36 7.00 30.34
CA ASP A 746 -0.12 7.76 30.21
C ASP A 746 0.31 7.72 28.75
N LEU A 747 -0.21 8.66 27.95
CA LEU A 747 -0.01 8.68 26.50
C LEU A 747 1.03 9.76 26.12
N PRO A 748 2.24 9.36 25.69
CA PRO A 748 3.20 10.32 25.19
C PRO A 748 2.71 11.01 23.90
N ILE A 749 3.15 12.24 23.67
CA ILE A 749 2.97 12.91 22.39
C ILE A 749 3.75 12.11 21.33
N ALA A 750 3.09 11.83 20.20
CA ALA A 750 3.74 11.06 19.15
C ALA A 750 4.94 11.82 18.56
N ARG A 751 6.01 11.08 18.34
CA ARG A 751 7.25 11.51 17.72
C ARG A 751 7.55 10.62 16.50
N PRO A 752 8.42 11.06 15.56
CA PRO A 752 8.81 10.22 14.45
C PRO A 752 9.39 8.89 14.91
N GLU A 753 8.93 7.81 14.28
CA GLU A 753 9.46 6.45 14.46
C GLU A 753 10.86 6.36 13.85
N LYS A 754 11.81 5.76 14.54
CA LYS A 754 13.19 5.54 14.09
C LYS A 754 13.44 4.08 13.79
N ILE A 755 14.15 3.80 12.70
CA ILE A 755 14.75 2.49 12.43
C ILE A 755 16.27 2.61 12.37
N THR A 756 16.96 1.66 13.02
CA THR A 756 18.40 1.42 12.83
C THR A 756 18.56 0.05 12.20
N SER A 757 19.17 0.00 11.01
CA SER A 757 19.25 -1.19 10.17
C SER A 757 20.69 -1.56 9.87
N PHE A 758 20.99 -2.85 10.02
CA PHE A 758 22.24 -3.50 9.60
C PHE A 758 21.90 -4.56 8.56
N GLU A 759 22.67 -4.61 7.49
CA GLU A 759 22.51 -5.61 6.44
C GLU A 759 23.86 -6.13 5.98
N VAL A 760 23.96 -7.44 5.79
CA VAL A 760 25.06 -8.12 5.10
C VAL A 760 24.48 -8.89 3.92
N GLY A 761 25.12 -8.80 2.76
CA GLY A 761 24.64 -9.50 1.58
C GLY A 761 25.78 -10.07 0.74
N TYR A 762 25.43 -11.04 -0.06
CA TYR A 762 26.29 -11.66 -1.05
C TYR A 762 25.54 -11.83 -2.37
N LYS A 763 26.12 -11.36 -3.46
CA LYS A 763 25.55 -11.53 -4.80
C LYS A 763 26.62 -11.96 -5.79
N SER A 764 26.33 -13.01 -6.55
CA SER A 764 27.31 -13.57 -7.49
C SER A 764 26.64 -14.20 -8.72
N ILE A 765 27.38 -14.24 -9.82
CA ILE A 765 27.00 -14.94 -11.03
C ILE A 765 28.08 -15.95 -11.34
N LEU A 766 27.73 -17.22 -11.31
CA LEU A 766 28.66 -18.35 -11.38
C LEU A 766 28.40 -19.22 -12.64
N PHE A 767 29.35 -20.11 -12.95
CA PHE A 767 29.25 -21.12 -14.02
C PHE A 767 28.89 -20.51 -15.37
N ASP A 768 29.77 -19.64 -15.89
CA ASP A 768 29.58 -18.96 -17.19
C ASP A 768 28.19 -18.30 -17.30
N ASN A 769 27.80 -17.60 -16.25
CA ASN A 769 26.53 -16.90 -16.13
C ASN A 769 25.29 -17.82 -16.09
N LYS A 770 25.39 -19.05 -15.63
CA LYS A 770 24.23 -19.95 -15.50
C LYS A 770 23.55 -19.88 -14.14
N LEU A 771 24.29 -19.58 -13.07
CA LEU A 771 23.76 -19.55 -11.72
C LEU A 771 23.91 -18.15 -11.11
N VAL A 772 22.80 -17.53 -10.70
CA VAL A 772 22.78 -16.34 -9.86
C VAL A 772 22.45 -16.74 -8.43
N ILE A 773 23.24 -16.25 -7.49
CA ILE A 773 23.01 -16.37 -6.07
C ILE A 773 22.86 -14.97 -5.50
N ASP A 774 21.82 -14.73 -4.74
CA ASP A 774 21.59 -13.48 -3.99
C ASP A 774 21.14 -13.83 -2.57
N PHE A 775 21.99 -13.56 -1.60
CA PHE A 775 21.76 -13.83 -0.20
C PHE A 775 21.89 -12.55 0.62
N ASP A 776 20.98 -12.34 1.56
CA ASP A 776 21.08 -11.25 2.54
C ASP A 776 20.57 -11.66 3.92
N VAL A 777 21.15 -11.01 4.93
CA VAL A 777 20.77 -11.07 6.34
C VAL A 777 20.59 -9.65 6.82
N TYR A 778 19.51 -9.38 7.56
CA TYR A 778 19.24 -8.07 8.12
C TYR A 778 18.88 -8.12 9.59
N SER A 779 19.11 -7.02 10.27
CA SER A 779 18.74 -6.76 11.66
C SER A 779 18.26 -5.31 11.78
N ASN A 780 17.03 -5.12 12.22
CA ASN A 780 16.38 -3.81 12.33
C ASN A 780 15.92 -3.58 13.76
N ILE A 781 16.26 -2.43 14.31
CA ILE A 781 15.81 -1.97 15.62
C ILE A 781 14.87 -0.78 15.40
N TYR A 782 13.64 -0.88 15.88
CA TYR A 782 12.61 0.17 15.81
C TYR A 782 12.46 0.81 17.16
N ASP A 783 12.69 2.12 17.25
CA ASP A 783 12.47 2.94 18.44
C ASP A 783 11.31 3.90 18.23
N GLY A 784 10.46 4.06 19.24
CA GLY A 784 9.29 4.90 19.15
C GLY A 784 8.31 4.44 18.06
N PHE A 785 8.10 3.13 17.93
CA PHE A 785 7.16 2.54 16.98
C PHE A 785 5.78 3.17 17.13
N LEU A 786 5.19 3.62 16.01
CA LEU A 786 3.88 4.26 16.00
C LEU A 786 2.76 3.23 15.88
N GLY A 787 1.82 3.28 16.80
CA GLY A 787 0.65 2.43 16.82
C GLY A 787 -0.57 3.15 17.40
N GLN A 788 -1.68 2.44 17.48
CA GLN A 788 -2.93 2.94 18.04
C GLN A 788 -3.19 2.33 19.40
N VAL A 789 -3.56 3.18 20.36
CA VAL A 789 -4.10 2.75 21.66
C VAL A 789 -5.52 3.28 21.81
N GLN A 790 -6.31 2.55 22.60
CA GLN A 790 -7.63 3.00 22.99
C GLN A 790 -7.65 3.36 24.47
N VAL A 791 -8.26 4.50 24.79
CA VAL A 791 -8.49 4.98 26.15
C VAL A 791 -9.93 5.40 26.34
N PHE A 792 -10.33 5.44 27.60
CA PHE A 792 -11.68 5.77 28.04
C PHE A 792 -11.65 7.03 28.88
N VAL A 793 -12.38 8.06 28.46
CA VAL A 793 -12.49 9.36 29.12
C VAL A 793 -13.84 9.45 29.85
N PRO A 794 -13.89 9.65 31.18
CA PRO A 794 -15.16 9.90 31.86
C PRO A 794 -15.67 11.28 31.51
N ILE A 795 -16.93 11.39 31.07
CA ILE A 795 -17.53 12.64 30.66
C ILE A 795 -18.06 13.38 31.91
N GLY A 796 -17.54 14.59 32.13
CA GLY A 796 -17.96 15.43 33.24
C GLY A 796 -17.46 14.99 34.63
N ALA A 797 -16.43 14.13 34.67
CA ALA A 797 -15.74 13.69 35.87
C ALA A 797 -14.22 13.57 35.63
N ASN A 798 -13.46 13.67 36.71
CA ASN A 798 -12.01 13.49 36.67
C ASN A 798 -11.63 12.06 37.13
N ILE A 799 -10.61 11.45 36.50
CA ILE A 799 -10.07 10.15 36.94
C ILE A 799 -9.76 10.19 38.45
N GLY A 800 -9.91 9.03 39.11
CA GLY A 800 -9.75 8.91 40.55
C GLY A 800 -11.01 9.24 41.38
N THR A 801 -12.01 9.86 40.76
CA THR A 801 -13.30 10.12 41.45
C THR A 801 -14.25 8.93 41.32
N ASP A 802 -15.15 8.74 42.28
CA ASP A 802 -16.18 7.68 42.22
C ASP A 802 -17.09 7.82 40.99
N ALA A 803 -17.41 9.07 40.58
CA ALA A 803 -18.15 9.32 39.35
C ALA A 803 -17.42 8.82 38.09
N ALA A 804 -16.10 9.01 38.02
CA ALA A 804 -15.30 8.47 36.92
C ALA A 804 -15.22 6.95 36.94
N VAL A 805 -15.15 6.34 38.10
CA VAL A 805 -15.16 4.87 38.25
C VAL A 805 -16.49 4.29 37.75
N LEU A 806 -17.61 4.86 38.16
CA LEU A 806 -18.94 4.44 37.76
C LEU A 806 -19.18 4.66 36.27
N ALA A 807 -18.57 5.71 35.66
CA ALA A 807 -18.60 5.93 34.21
C ALA A 807 -17.91 4.80 33.40
N MET A 808 -16.95 4.08 33.98
CA MET A 808 -16.23 3.00 33.33
C MET A 808 -16.99 1.67 33.25
N ILE A 809 -18.12 1.54 33.97
CA ILE A 809 -18.95 0.35 33.88
C ILE A 809 -19.61 0.27 32.50
N ASP A 810 -19.54 -0.87 31.82
CA ASP A 810 -20.09 -1.04 30.46
C ASP A 810 -21.58 -0.70 30.35
N ARG A 811 -22.40 -1.05 31.35
CA ARG A 811 -23.84 -0.70 31.37
C ARG A 811 -24.10 0.81 31.42
N ASN A 812 -23.14 1.58 31.91
CA ASN A 812 -23.27 3.04 32.10
C ASN A 812 -22.64 3.84 30.94
N ARG A 813 -22.19 3.17 29.89
CA ARG A 813 -21.40 3.76 28.81
C ARG A 813 -22.02 5.04 28.23
N ASP A 814 -23.32 5.02 27.98
CA ASP A 814 -24.04 6.11 27.30
C ASP A 814 -25.05 6.80 28.24
N ALA A 815 -24.96 6.54 29.55
CA ALA A 815 -25.93 7.02 30.51
C ALA A 815 -25.34 8.15 31.38
N THR A 816 -26.21 9.09 31.77
CA THR A 816 -25.89 10.00 32.85
C THR A 816 -25.92 9.25 34.16
N ILE A 817 -24.83 9.31 34.95
CA ILE A 817 -24.65 8.58 36.18
C ILE A 817 -24.89 9.56 37.33
N ALA A 818 -25.99 9.35 38.07
CA ALA A 818 -26.24 10.05 39.34
C ALA A 818 -25.40 9.38 40.43
N THR A 819 -24.48 10.11 41.01
CA THR A 819 -23.78 9.69 42.24
C THR A 819 -24.43 10.38 43.46
N SER A 820 -24.24 9.79 44.63
CA SER A 820 -24.67 10.41 45.90
C SER A 820 -23.96 11.72 46.23
N SER A 821 -22.96 12.09 45.47
CA SER A 821 -22.25 13.36 45.50
C SER A 821 -22.73 14.26 44.37
N THR A 822 -22.56 15.58 44.49
CA THR A 822 -23.02 16.63 43.59
C THR A 822 -22.44 16.53 42.12
N SER A 823 -21.67 15.53 41.80
CA SER A 823 -21.05 15.33 40.49
C SER A 823 -21.67 14.14 39.73
N ALA A 824 -22.43 14.41 38.69
CA ALA A 824 -22.92 13.39 37.77
C ALA A 824 -21.97 13.25 36.59
N SER A 825 -21.52 12.02 36.32
CA SER A 825 -20.81 11.71 35.07
C SER A 825 -21.83 11.40 33.98
N LYS A 826 -21.56 11.86 32.74
CA LYS A 826 -22.38 11.57 31.56
C LYS A 826 -21.99 10.25 30.88
N GLY A 827 -21.32 9.32 31.59
CA GLY A 827 -20.80 8.10 31.00
C GLY A 827 -19.36 8.26 30.54
N GLN A 828 -18.98 7.57 29.47
CA GLN A 828 -17.61 7.54 28.98
C GLN A 828 -17.54 7.78 27.47
N GLU A 829 -16.49 8.47 27.04
CA GLU A 829 -16.09 8.54 25.65
C GLU A 829 -14.88 7.63 25.41
N ARG A 830 -14.79 7.06 24.21
CA ARG A 830 -13.68 6.24 23.78
C ARG A 830 -12.88 6.96 22.72
N TYR A 831 -11.57 7.03 22.95
CA TYR A 831 -10.64 7.61 22.01
C TYR A 831 -9.65 6.54 21.54
N ARG A 832 -9.45 6.46 20.23
CA ARG A 832 -8.38 5.71 19.62
C ARG A 832 -7.35 6.71 19.11
N VAL A 833 -6.16 6.65 19.71
CA VAL A 833 -5.12 7.68 19.61
C VAL A 833 -3.85 7.06 19.04
N TYR A 834 -3.15 7.79 18.20
CA TYR A 834 -1.81 7.41 17.77
C TYR A 834 -0.78 7.89 18.79
N THR A 835 0.12 7.00 19.19
CA THR A 835 1.21 7.27 20.12
C THR A 835 2.40 6.35 19.83
N ASN A 836 3.51 6.52 20.52
CA ASN A 836 4.68 5.68 20.37
C ASN A 836 4.69 4.54 21.39
N ALA A 837 5.22 3.39 20.97
CA ALA A 837 5.58 2.30 21.86
C ALA A 837 6.60 2.74 22.90
N LYS A 838 6.51 2.17 24.10
CA LYS A 838 7.47 2.38 25.17
C LYS A 838 8.72 1.51 24.99
N ASN A 839 8.55 0.36 24.32
CA ASN A 839 9.63 -0.60 24.06
C ASN A 839 10.20 -0.43 22.64
N SER A 840 11.48 -0.77 22.47
CA SER A 840 12.09 -0.95 21.16
C SER A 840 11.76 -2.36 20.64
N TYR A 841 11.52 -2.48 19.34
CA TYR A 841 11.27 -3.76 18.67
C TYR A 841 12.44 -4.13 17.78
N HIS A 842 12.84 -5.40 17.82
CA HIS A 842 13.92 -5.93 17.01
C HIS A 842 13.39 -6.96 16.02
N SER A 843 13.37 -6.61 14.72
CA SER A 843 13.09 -7.55 13.66
C SER A 843 14.38 -7.98 12.96
N TYR A 844 14.47 -9.25 12.59
CA TYR A 844 15.62 -9.81 11.89
C TYR A 844 15.19 -10.91 10.94
N GLY A 845 16.04 -11.16 9.96
CA GLY A 845 15.73 -12.20 8.98
C GLY A 845 16.82 -12.40 7.95
N SER A 846 16.57 -13.33 7.06
CA SER A 846 17.44 -13.66 5.94
C SER A 846 16.64 -14.01 4.70
N SER A 847 17.22 -13.79 3.54
CA SER A 847 16.62 -14.16 2.26
C SER A 847 17.68 -14.75 1.33
N LEU A 848 17.34 -15.86 0.70
CA LEU A 848 18.18 -16.52 -0.32
C LEU A 848 17.38 -16.61 -1.61
N GLY A 849 17.89 -16.01 -2.67
CA GLY A 849 17.38 -16.14 -4.03
C GLY A 849 18.38 -16.91 -4.92
N LEU A 850 17.88 -17.84 -5.70
CA LEU A 850 18.64 -18.62 -6.65
C LEU A 850 17.96 -18.59 -8.03
N THR A 851 18.75 -18.40 -9.08
CA THR A 851 18.25 -18.54 -10.47
C THR A 851 19.27 -19.34 -11.25
N TYR A 852 18.85 -20.47 -11.80
CA TYR A 852 19.69 -21.37 -12.56
C TYR A 852 19.14 -21.60 -13.96
N ASN A 853 19.92 -21.19 -14.96
CA ASN A 853 19.66 -21.48 -16.37
C ASN A 853 20.43 -22.75 -16.77
N PHE A 854 19.72 -23.75 -17.15
CA PHE A 854 20.32 -25.01 -17.55
C PHE A 854 19.86 -25.39 -18.98
N TYR A 855 19.76 -26.62 -19.29
CA TYR A 855 19.53 -27.17 -20.60
C TYR A 855 18.46 -26.40 -21.43
N LYS A 856 18.80 -26.02 -22.70
CA LYS A 856 17.89 -25.48 -23.73
C LYS A 856 16.90 -24.41 -23.28
N LYS A 857 17.36 -23.33 -22.69
CA LYS A 857 16.52 -22.19 -22.26
C LYS A 857 15.59 -22.47 -21.07
N TYR A 858 15.76 -23.60 -20.34
CA TYR A 858 15.08 -23.81 -19.07
C TYR A 858 15.68 -22.94 -17.99
N THR A 859 14.82 -22.35 -17.21
CA THR A 859 15.19 -21.60 -16.02
C THR A 859 14.45 -22.17 -14.83
N VAL A 860 15.17 -22.47 -13.75
CA VAL A 860 14.60 -22.68 -12.41
C VAL A 860 15.02 -21.49 -11.57
N SER A 861 14.07 -20.87 -10.91
CA SER A 861 14.32 -19.79 -9.96
C SER A 861 13.50 -19.99 -8.70
N GLY A 862 13.99 -19.52 -7.59
CA GLY A 862 13.26 -19.57 -6.34
C GLY A 862 13.91 -18.73 -5.27
N ASN A 863 13.15 -18.52 -4.21
CA ASN A 863 13.66 -17.84 -3.02
C ASN A 863 13.05 -18.44 -1.75
N VAL A 864 13.83 -18.36 -0.68
CA VAL A 864 13.41 -18.70 0.68
C VAL A 864 13.67 -17.49 1.57
N ASN A 865 12.69 -17.10 2.34
CA ASN A 865 12.78 -15.93 3.22
C ASN A 865 12.40 -16.33 4.64
N TYR A 866 13.18 -15.84 5.59
CA TYR A 866 12.92 -15.94 7.02
C TYR A 866 12.78 -14.55 7.62
N ASN A 867 11.70 -14.30 8.37
CA ASN A 867 11.43 -13.05 9.06
C ASN A 867 10.99 -13.35 10.49
N ASN A 868 11.52 -12.65 11.46
CA ASN A 868 11.13 -12.80 12.85
C ASN A 868 11.16 -11.46 13.58
N ILE A 869 10.44 -11.39 14.70
CA ILE A 869 10.49 -10.28 15.63
C ILE A 869 10.80 -10.82 17.01
N ALA A 870 11.79 -10.22 17.66
CA ALA A 870 12.03 -10.44 19.08
C ALA A 870 11.12 -9.48 19.87
N THR A 871 10.21 -10.03 20.64
CA THR A 871 9.37 -9.29 21.58
C THR A 871 10.02 -9.30 22.97
N ASN A 872 10.16 -8.13 23.57
CA ASN A 872 10.51 -8.06 24.97
C ASN A 872 9.38 -8.64 25.82
N ALA A 873 9.72 -9.32 26.93
CA ALA A 873 8.76 -9.95 27.82
C ALA A 873 7.79 -8.95 28.52
N GLN A 874 8.08 -7.66 28.47
CA GLN A 874 7.21 -6.62 29.01
C GLN A 874 6.13 -6.24 28.02
N ALA A 875 4.87 -6.29 28.46
CA ALA A 875 3.74 -5.83 27.67
C ALA A 875 3.89 -4.33 27.33
N ASP A 876 3.74 -3.99 26.06
CA ASP A 876 3.65 -2.60 25.61
C ASP A 876 2.19 -2.10 25.65
N ILE A 877 2.02 -0.84 25.35
CA ILE A 877 0.70 -0.19 25.34
C ILE A 877 -0.18 -0.66 24.19
N PHE A 878 0.38 -1.31 23.17
CA PHE A 878 -0.34 -1.90 22.05
C PHE A 878 0.41 -3.11 21.47
N VAL A 879 -0.28 -3.91 20.65
CA VAL A 879 0.31 -5.03 19.91
C VAL A 879 1.13 -4.54 18.73
N THR A 880 2.21 -5.24 18.41
CA THR A 880 3.14 -4.83 17.35
C THR A 880 2.56 -4.92 15.96
N GLY A 881 1.62 -5.84 15.73
CA GLY A 881 1.09 -6.09 14.38
C GLY A 881 2.18 -6.47 13.38
N PHE A 882 3.08 -7.38 13.76
CA PHE A 882 4.17 -7.84 12.87
C PHE A 882 3.63 -8.50 11.61
N ASN A 883 2.54 -9.28 11.73
CA ASN A 883 1.68 -9.75 10.65
C ASN A 883 2.42 -10.38 9.47
N THR A 884 3.43 -11.15 9.79
CA THR A 884 4.37 -11.66 8.79
C THR A 884 4.66 -13.12 9.08
N PRO A 885 4.47 -14.03 8.09
CA PRO A 885 4.87 -15.41 8.25
C PRO A 885 6.38 -15.51 8.47
N LYS A 886 6.81 -16.42 9.36
CA LYS A 886 8.24 -16.63 9.63
C LYS A 886 8.96 -17.12 8.38
N TRP A 887 8.36 -18.09 7.68
CA TRP A 887 8.93 -18.65 6.48
C TRP A 887 8.04 -18.45 5.28
N THR A 888 8.64 -18.04 4.16
CA THR A 888 8.00 -18.01 2.84
C THR A 888 8.96 -18.56 1.79
N THR A 889 8.42 -19.21 0.76
CA THR A 889 9.20 -19.72 -0.36
C THR A 889 8.42 -19.59 -1.66
N ASN A 890 9.16 -19.30 -2.72
CA ASN A 890 8.68 -19.34 -4.10
C ASN A 890 9.62 -20.23 -4.91
N LEU A 891 9.07 -21.07 -5.77
CA LEU A 891 9.82 -21.90 -6.70
C LEU A 891 9.17 -21.81 -8.08
N SER A 892 9.93 -21.43 -9.09
CA SER A 892 9.44 -21.29 -10.45
C SER A 892 10.27 -22.12 -11.43
N ILE A 893 9.61 -22.77 -12.36
CA ILE A 893 10.23 -23.42 -13.50
C ILE A 893 9.58 -22.92 -14.79
N GLY A 894 10.40 -22.55 -15.76
CA GLY A 894 9.91 -22.09 -17.04
C GLY A 894 10.86 -22.35 -18.19
N ASN A 895 10.33 -22.28 -19.39
CA ASN A 895 11.07 -22.27 -20.62
C ASN A 895 10.45 -21.27 -21.58
N ARG A 896 11.29 -20.38 -22.14
CA ARG A 896 10.79 -19.32 -23.04
C ARG A 896 10.43 -19.84 -24.43
N GLU A 897 10.94 -21.02 -24.81
CA GLU A 897 10.77 -21.61 -26.13
C GLU A 897 11.02 -23.11 -26.06
N ILE A 898 10.07 -23.80 -25.41
CA ILE A 898 10.12 -25.27 -25.31
C ILE A 898 9.99 -25.92 -26.71
N ILE A 899 9.19 -25.32 -27.57
CA ILE A 899 9.14 -25.49 -29.02
C ILE A 899 9.07 -24.08 -29.64
N LYS A 900 9.32 -23.96 -30.93
CA LYS A 900 9.38 -22.66 -31.62
C LYS A 900 8.18 -21.79 -31.26
N ASN A 901 8.43 -20.60 -30.73
CA ASN A 901 7.46 -19.59 -30.32
C ASN A 901 6.54 -19.94 -29.12
N VAL A 902 6.68 -21.12 -28.51
CA VAL A 902 5.85 -21.50 -27.35
C VAL A 902 6.70 -21.53 -26.08
N GLY A 903 6.29 -20.81 -25.09
CA GLY A 903 6.89 -20.79 -23.76
C GLY A 903 5.90 -21.15 -22.66
N PHE A 904 6.41 -21.49 -21.49
CA PHE A 904 5.61 -21.72 -20.29
C PHE A 904 6.33 -21.25 -19.02
N ASN A 905 5.57 -21.06 -17.96
CA ASN A 905 6.07 -20.85 -16.60
C ASN A 905 5.08 -21.45 -15.61
N VAL A 906 5.60 -22.11 -14.59
CA VAL A 906 4.87 -22.62 -13.43
C VAL A 906 5.57 -22.12 -12.17
N THR A 907 4.84 -21.55 -11.27
CA THR A 907 5.35 -21.01 -9.99
C THR A 907 4.57 -21.60 -8.83
N TYR A 908 5.25 -22.22 -7.90
CA TYR A 908 4.73 -22.66 -6.62
C TYR A 908 5.08 -21.63 -5.55
N ARG A 909 4.11 -21.26 -4.71
CA ARG A 909 4.29 -20.39 -3.55
C ARG A 909 3.80 -21.05 -2.28
N TRP A 910 4.58 -20.92 -1.23
CA TRP A 910 4.23 -21.36 0.11
C TRP A 910 4.58 -20.30 1.15
N GLN A 911 3.69 -20.14 2.12
CA GLN A 911 3.96 -19.42 3.35
C GLN A 911 3.47 -20.16 4.57
N GLU A 912 4.19 -20.02 5.68
CA GLU A 912 3.84 -20.58 6.99
C GLU A 912 2.59 -19.90 7.56
N ALA A 913 1.85 -20.61 8.40
CA ALA A 913 0.75 -20.05 9.19
C ALA A 913 1.28 -19.02 10.20
N PHE A 914 0.54 -17.96 10.44
CA PHE A 914 0.95 -16.91 11.37
C PHE A 914 -0.24 -16.24 12.05
N LEU A 915 0.00 -15.57 13.17
CA LEU A 915 -0.99 -14.74 13.85
C LEU A 915 -1.07 -13.37 13.18
N TRP A 916 -2.29 -12.99 12.80
CA TRP A 916 -2.61 -11.64 12.36
C TRP A 916 -3.19 -10.83 13.52
N GLU A 917 -2.67 -9.62 13.72
CA GLU A 917 -3.12 -8.69 14.74
C GLU A 917 -3.42 -7.33 14.12
N SER A 918 -4.63 -6.86 14.26
CA SER A 918 -5.03 -5.54 13.77
C SER A 918 -6.14 -4.93 14.62
N PRO A 919 -6.36 -3.61 14.53
CA PRO A 919 -7.52 -2.99 15.16
C PRO A 919 -8.88 -3.47 14.62
N LEU A 920 -8.92 -4.12 13.47
CA LEU A 920 -10.15 -4.67 12.90
C LEU A 920 -10.46 -6.04 13.48
N VAL A 921 -9.51 -6.97 13.42
CA VAL A 921 -9.68 -8.36 13.84
C VAL A 921 -8.31 -9.00 14.12
N THR A 922 -8.27 -9.88 15.09
CA THR A 922 -7.10 -10.72 15.39
C THR A 922 -7.45 -12.18 15.14
N GLY A 923 -6.57 -12.92 14.46
CA GLY A 923 -6.81 -14.32 14.17
C GLY A 923 -5.67 -15.01 13.43
N ASN A 924 -5.68 -16.36 13.48
CA ASN A 924 -4.67 -17.15 12.80
C ASN A 924 -4.95 -17.21 11.29
N ILE A 925 -3.94 -16.94 10.50
CA ILE A 925 -3.91 -17.17 9.06
C ILE A 925 -3.27 -18.53 8.83
N ASN A 926 -3.96 -19.39 8.12
CA ASN A 926 -3.45 -20.73 7.77
C ASN A 926 -2.27 -20.63 6.81
N ALA A 927 -1.45 -21.66 6.76
CA ALA A 927 -0.43 -21.80 5.74
C ALA A 927 -1.07 -21.77 4.34
N ILE A 928 -0.43 -21.06 3.42
CA ILE A 928 -0.89 -20.92 2.04
C ILE A 928 0.02 -21.76 1.14
N ASN A 929 -0.62 -22.54 0.27
CA ASN A 929 0.01 -23.28 -0.80
C ASN A 929 -0.72 -22.94 -2.09
N ASN A 930 -0.06 -22.31 -3.05
CA ASN A 930 -0.69 -22.07 -4.32
C ASN A 930 0.27 -22.33 -5.49
N VAL A 931 -0.30 -22.59 -6.66
CA VAL A 931 0.41 -22.79 -7.91
C VAL A 931 -0.19 -21.87 -8.97
N ASP A 932 0.66 -21.11 -9.62
CA ASP A 932 0.31 -20.34 -10.79
C ASP A 932 0.97 -20.94 -12.01
N ALA A 933 0.27 -20.95 -13.14
CA ALA A 933 0.79 -21.52 -14.38
C ALA A 933 0.38 -20.69 -15.61
N GLN A 934 1.24 -20.64 -16.62
CA GLN A 934 0.91 -20.03 -17.89
C GLN A 934 1.64 -20.73 -19.05
N VAL A 935 0.99 -20.68 -20.23
CA VAL A 935 1.57 -21.01 -21.53
C VAL A 935 1.40 -19.81 -22.46
N ASN A 936 2.41 -19.48 -23.24
CA ASN A 936 2.32 -18.38 -24.19
C ASN A 936 2.75 -18.84 -25.59
N LEU A 937 2.07 -18.31 -26.59
CA LEU A 937 2.36 -18.49 -28.01
C LEU A 937 2.69 -17.13 -28.63
N ARG A 938 3.91 -16.99 -29.16
CA ARG A 938 4.33 -15.79 -29.92
C ARG A 938 4.00 -15.97 -31.40
N ILE A 939 3.47 -14.94 -32.01
CA ILE A 939 3.15 -14.88 -33.43
C ILE A 939 3.91 -13.69 -34.03
N PRO A 940 5.19 -13.87 -34.38
CA PRO A 940 6.08 -12.79 -34.81
C PRO A 940 5.57 -11.98 -35.99
N ALA A 941 4.89 -12.63 -36.94
CA ALA A 941 4.34 -11.98 -38.12
C ALA A 941 3.34 -10.85 -37.81
N TYR A 942 2.62 -10.98 -36.67
CA TYR A 942 1.64 -10.01 -36.20
C TYR A 942 2.13 -9.23 -34.97
N LYS A 943 3.40 -9.45 -34.56
CA LYS A 943 3.96 -8.90 -33.30
C LYS A 943 3.06 -9.20 -32.09
N ALA A 944 2.41 -10.35 -32.11
CA ALA A 944 1.39 -10.75 -31.14
C ALA A 944 1.90 -11.86 -30.23
N THR A 945 1.37 -11.87 -29.01
CA THR A 945 1.53 -12.94 -28.01
C THR A 945 0.16 -13.29 -27.46
N ILE A 946 -0.20 -14.55 -27.50
CA ILE A 946 -1.36 -15.11 -26.83
C ILE A 946 -0.86 -15.81 -25.56
N LYS A 947 -1.47 -15.51 -24.41
CA LYS A 947 -1.16 -16.13 -23.12
C LYS A 947 -2.41 -16.76 -22.54
N LEU A 948 -2.33 -18.06 -22.22
CA LEU A 948 -3.30 -18.76 -21.39
C LEU A 948 -2.68 -18.93 -20.01
N GLY A 949 -3.32 -18.42 -18.97
CA GLY A 949 -2.76 -18.42 -17.62
C GLY A 949 -3.81 -18.61 -16.53
N GLY A 950 -3.32 -18.97 -15.35
CA GLY A 950 -4.13 -19.03 -14.14
C GLY A 950 -3.28 -18.77 -12.91
N THR A 951 -3.85 -18.03 -11.97
CA THR A 951 -3.34 -17.91 -10.60
C THR A 951 -4.15 -18.83 -9.72
N ASP A 952 -3.49 -19.43 -8.72
CA ASP A 952 -4.10 -20.46 -7.86
C ASP A 952 -4.87 -21.51 -8.69
N VAL A 953 -4.17 -22.16 -9.60
CA VAL A 953 -4.78 -23.08 -10.58
C VAL A 953 -5.53 -24.27 -9.97
N PHE A 954 -5.33 -24.53 -8.69
CA PHE A 954 -6.06 -25.55 -7.93
C PHE A 954 -7.24 -25.00 -7.13
N ASN A 955 -7.46 -23.67 -7.20
CA ASN A 955 -8.52 -22.96 -6.45
C ASN A 955 -8.52 -23.32 -4.96
N SER A 956 -7.34 -23.19 -4.33
CA SER A 956 -7.11 -23.56 -2.93
C SER A 956 -7.87 -22.71 -1.92
N ARG A 957 -8.32 -21.53 -2.32
CA ARG A 957 -9.13 -20.59 -1.54
C ARG A 957 -8.50 -20.21 -0.20
N TYR A 958 -7.77 -19.14 -0.18
CA TYR A 958 -7.04 -18.68 1.00
C TYR A 958 -7.35 -17.21 1.32
N ILE A 959 -7.04 -16.82 2.57
CA ILE A 959 -7.03 -15.42 3.01
C ILE A 959 -5.59 -15.03 3.36
N GLN A 960 -5.17 -13.84 2.98
CA GLN A 960 -3.82 -13.33 3.28
C GLN A 960 -3.75 -12.60 4.63
N TYR A 961 -4.88 -12.14 5.14
CA TYR A 961 -4.99 -11.44 6.42
C TYR A 961 -6.39 -11.59 7.02
N ALA A 962 -6.49 -11.47 8.35
CA ALA A 962 -7.76 -11.64 9.05
C ALA A 962 -8.78 -10.57 8.64
N GLY A 963 -9.98 -11.01 8.32
CA GLY A 963 -11.05 -10.17 7.78
C GLY A 963 -10.90 -9.80 6.30
N GLY A 964 -9.81 -10.23 5.65
CA GLY A 964 -9.59 -10.01 4.22
C GLY A 964 -10.47 -10.87 3.32
N PRO A 965 -10.40 -10.64 1.99
CA PRO A 965 -11.16 -11.42 1.03
C PRO A 965 -10.60 -12.84 0.89
N THR A 966 -11.48 -13.78 0.55
CA THR A 966 -11.11 -15.12 0.12
C THR A 966 -10.64 -15.07 -1.33
N ILE A 967 -9.37 -15.35 -1.56
CA ILE A 967 -8.75 -15.39 -2.88
C ILE A 967 -8.83 -16.81 -3.41
N GLY A 968 -9.30 -16.99 -4.63
CA GLY A 968 -9.38 -18.28 -5.32
C GLY A 968 -8.72 -18.24 -6.68
N GLY A 969 -9.01 -19.23 -7.51
CA GLY A 969 -8.49 -19.35 -8.87
C GLY A 969 -9.01 -18.26 -9.80
N LEU A 970 -8.09 -17.65 -10.56
CA LEU A 970 -8.38 -16.74 -11.68
C LEU A 970 -7.75 -17.33 -12.93
N TYR A 971 -8.56 -17.69 -13.91
CA TYR A 971 -8.12 -18.26 -15.19
C TYR A 971 -8.38 -17.26 -16.30
N TYR A 972 -7.42 -17.08 -17.23
CA TYR A 972 -7.54 -16.03 -18.24
C TYR A 972 -6.87 -16.39 -19.57
N LEU A 973 -7.39 -15.79 -20.62
CA LEU A 973 -6.78 -15.68 -21.93
C LEU A 973 -6.41 -14.20 -22.17
N ALA A 974 -5.17 -13.95 -22.58
CA ALA A 974 -4.72 -12.60 -22.91
C ALA A 974 -4.07 -12.56 -24.30
N LEU A 975 -4.38 -11.51 -25.06
CA LEU A 975 -3.75 -11.15 -26.33
C LEU A 975 -2.99 -9.85 -26.15
N THR A 976 -1.70 -9.84 -26.50
CA THR A 976 -0.86 -8.64 -26.56
C THR A 976 -0.34 -8.44 -27.95
N ILE A 977 -0.45 -7.24 -28.52
CA ILE A 977 0.15 -6.83 -29.78
C ILE A 977 1.00 -5.61 -29.51
N GLU A 978 2.27 -5.58 -29.92
CA GLU A 978 3.19 -4.49 -29.56
C GLU A 978 3.91 -3.89 -30.77
N GLY A 979 3.88 -2.55 -30.86
CA GLY A 979 4.69 -1.78 -31.82
C GLY A 979 4.28 -1.96 -33.29
N ILE A 980 2.96 -1.96 -33.56
CA ILE A 980 2.46 -1.96 -34.95
C ILE A 980 2.69 -0.57 -35.56
#